data_da0d510b8e1ee581945e27a770fb90ff
#
_entry.id   da0d510b8e1ee581945e27a770fb90ff
#
_cell.length_a   1.000
_cell.length_b   1.000
_cell.length_c   1.000
_cell.angle_alpha   90.00
_cell.angle_beta   90.00
_cell.angle_gamma   90.00
#
_symmetry.space_group_name_H-M   'P 1'
#
loop_
_entity.id
_entity.type
_entity.pdbx_description
1 polymer ?
#
loop_
_entity_poly.entity_id
_entity_poly.type
_entity_poly.pdbx_seq_one_letter_code
_entity_poly.pdbx_strand_id
1 'polypeptide(L)'
;MPLQGAIDEMPTVADSTMTYELDEVRVLTRRPLLRQAGLLMSTPGAMSLVTPTMLREYDIKHLSDLTAVVPNLYMPDYGSRLTSPIYMRGIGTRSGGQSTAFFIDGVPVLNSSINRYLLGIESVEVMSGALSNIYGRNAMAGTILLTSRSPIDDPALDVRARAGNHGIVEGAARLAHAFNSKVGLALGGYYNRNNGFYTNAFDGTPADAEEAYGANMHFEWRPDASQRLRLAGVWDGVRQGAFPYAMINPKSGETMPINYNAPGSYDRTVGEARLAYDKSWNEARLDFTASYQALRDNMLMDQDYTPRDIFTINQKQRQDAVTADLTLRNKEQMTYNWTLGLNGIYQMNHLEVPVAIRPEGLMAMIQPGLNKANKNDKVPVQMMVDASKERVNHNLFDKSSYGVALYHESNLHEPFGWTGFDLNLGLRIDAERQAMDFDSDFSLGLEVAPKAKPEAKRHFDVTSRLVGEGAYQDFFQVLPKLSLSYRPTAGSYLFVAASKSYKTGGYNEQMMTEVLMQQAQHEMMALVMSQGKQQPQVQTGDANLAAFKPEHAYNLELGGRLLTLQDRLFVSATLFGSWIRDLQVARFVTTGTGRTTVNAGKALSLGAEASVKARIWRSLTISAQYGYTHATFQDYLTSRANPKGGDPIEVNYEGNYIPYVPAHTYATMLQLNEPIQTSWLKGVLASVELRGNGPIYWDSENQHRQDPYMTLGARLGVRLPYVTVAIWGRNLTDTRYATFYFQSFGNSFLQQAQPRTFGADLSFHF
;
A
#
# COMPACT_ATOMS: atom_id res chain seq x y z
N MET A 1 -40.17 -4.37 -20.59
CA MET A 1 -39.42 -4.48 -21.85
C MET A 1 -38.00 -4.86 -21.49
N PRO A 2 -37.39 -5.90 -22.03
CA PRO A 2 -36.06 -6.31 -21.61
C PRO A 2 -35.02 -5.28 -22.02
N LEU A 3 -34.05 -5.05 -21.15
CA LEU A 3 -32.87 -4.19 -21.40
C LEU A 3 -32.10 -4.55 -22.69
N GLN A 4 -32.33 -5.71 -23.24
CA GLN A 4 -31.79 -6.17 -24.52
C GLN A 4 -32.27 -5.30 -25.70
N GLY A 5 -33.51 -4.83 -25.69
CA GLY A 5 -34.03 -3.92 -26.71
C GLY A 5 -33.45 -2.51 -26.64
N ALA A 6 -33.11 -2.03 -25.45
CA ALA A 6 -32.51 -0.70 -25.30
C ALA A 6 -31.01 -0.67 -25.64
N ILE A 7 -30.35 -1.84 -25.66
CA ILE A 7 -28.95 -1.97 -26.07
C ILE A 7 -28.84 -2.10 -27.60
N ASP A 8 -29.85 -2.72 -28.24
CA ASP A 8 -29.89 -2.86 -29.71
C ASP A 8 -30.34 -1.56 -30.43
N GLU A 9 -31.04 -0.66 -29.72
CA GLU A 9 -31.47 0.66 -30.24
C GLU A 9 -30.51 1.81 -29.91
N MET A 10 -29.43 1.57 -29.18
CA MET A 10 -28.35 2.56 -29.15
C MET A 10 -27.85 2.74 -30.59
N PRO A 11 -27.87 3.98 -31.14
CA PRO A 11 -27.34 4.17 -32.47
C PRO A 11 -25.96 3.58 -32.51
N THR A 12 -25.79 2.58 -33.33
CA THR A 12 -24.52 1.96 -33.59
C THR A 12 -23.53 3.09 -33.83
N VAL A 13 -22.55 3.25 -32.96
CA VAL A 13 -21.42 4.20 -33.11
C VAL A 13 -20.64 3.84 -34.39
N ALA A 14 -21.35 3.43 -35.43
CA ALA A 14 -20.77 2.93 -36.67
C ALA A 14 -20.14 4.03 -37.51
N ASP A 15 -20.58 5.27 -37.36
CA ASP A 15 -20.13 6.31 -38.31
C ASP A 15 -19.16 7.36 -37.76
N SER A 16 -18.81 7.31 -36.49
CA SER A 16 -17.79 8.23 -35.92
C SER A 16 -16.53 7.55 -35.41
N THR A 17 -16.47 6.24 -35.45
CA THR A 17 -15.22 5.52 -35.16
C THR A 17 -14.35 5.59 -36.38
N MET A 18 -13.24 6.28 -36.27
CA MET A 18 -12.11 6.04 -37.16
C MET A 18 -11.77 4.56 -37.03
N THR A 19 -12.25 3.80 -37.99
CA THR A 19 -11.91 2.40 -38.15
C THR A 19 -10.46 2.32 -38.58
N TYR A 20 -9.60 2.03 -37.62
CA TYR A 20 -8.31 1.48 -37.96
C TYR A 20 -8.61 0.08 -38.49
N GLU A 21 -8.39 -0.13 -39.77
CA GLU A 21 -8.53 -1.42 -40.42
C GLU A 21 -7.35 -2.33 -40.04
N LEU A 22 -7.48 -2.86 -38.83
CA LEU A 22 -6.99 -4.17 -38.48
C LEU A 22 -8.22 -4.83 -37.86
N ASP A 23 -8.81 -5.78 -38.55
CA ASP A 23 -10.05 -6.45 -38.14
C ASP A 23 -9.99 -7.03 -36.72
N GLU A 24 -8.81 -7.39 -36.24
CA GLU A 24 -8.52 -7.80 -34.85
C GLU A 24 -8.64 -6.67 -33.83
N VAL A 25 -8.30 -5.44 -34.17
CA VAL A 25 -8.40 -4.27 -33.26
C VAL A 25 -9.85 -3.82 -33.10
N ARG A 26 -10.72 -4.05 -34.06
CA ARG A 26 -12.16 -3.74 -33.97
C ARG A 26 -12.86 -4.56 -32.90
N VAL A 27 -12.51 -5.83 -32.74
CA VAL A 27 -13.15 -6.72 -31.77
C VAL A 27 -12.72 -6.40 -30.35
N LEU A 28 -11.47 -6.02 -30.14
CA LEU A 28 -10.91 -5.71 -28.82
C LEU A 28 -11.36 -4.33 -28.28
N THR A 29 -11.55 -3.35 -29.15
CA THR A 29 -11.96 -1.99 -28.73
C THR A 29 -13.46 -1.85 -28.42
N ARG A 30 -14.32 -2.65 -29.03
CA ARG A 30 -15.78 -2.56 -28.80
C ARG A 30 -16.25 -3.24 -27.51
N ARG A 31 -15.77 -4.45 -27.22
CA ARG A 31 -16.17 -5.21 -26.02
C ARG A 31 -15.70 -4.60 -24.70
N PRO A 32 -14.44 -4.15 -24.57
CA PRO A 32 -13.97 -3.52 -23.33
C PRO A 32 -14.71 -2.22 -22.99
N LEU A 33 -14.96 -1.34 -23.97
CA LEU A 33 -15.62 -0.06 -23.73
C LEU A 33 -17.08 -0.19 -23.26
N LEU A 34 -17.84 -1.12 -23.84
CA LEU A 34 -19.22 -1.40 -23.42
C LEU A 34 -19.29 -2.04 -22.03
N ARG A 35 -18.38 -2.98 -21.74
CA ARG A 35 -18.26 -3.57 -20.41
C ARG A 35 -17.85 -2.55 -19.36
N GLN A 36 -16.94 -1.65 -19.71
CA GLN A 36 -16.43 -0.58 -18.84
C GLN A 36 -17.50 0.48 -18.54
N ALA A 37 -18.20 0.94 -19.56
CA ALA A 37 -19.31 1.88 -19.37
C ALA A 37 -20.43 1.24 -18.52
N GLY A 38 -20.78 -0.03 -18.79
CA GLY A 38 -21.73 -0.78 -17.99
C GLY A 38 -21.34 -0.88 -16.52
N LEU A 39 -20.08 -1.24 -16.24
CA LEU A 39 -19.57 -1.35 -14.87
C LEU A 39 -19.60 -0.01 -14.14
N LEU A 40 -19.10 1.05 -14.74
CA LEU A 40 -19.15 2.41 -14.16
C LEU A 40 -20.58 2.89 -13.89
N MET A 41 -21.53 2.57 -14.77
CA MET A 41 -22.92 3.02 -14.66
C MET A 41 -23.83 2.05 -13.86
N SER A 42 -23.27 1.02 -13.22
CA SER A 42 -24.01 0.05 -12.40
C SER A 42 -23.48 -0.13 -10.98
N THR A 43 -22.28 0.33 -10.69
CA THR A 43 -21.65 0.13 -9.37
C THR A 43 -21.99 1.28 -8.43
N PRO A 44 -22.75 1.05 -7.33
CA PRO A 44 -23.03 2.09 -6.33
C PRO A 44 -21.80 2.32 -5.45
N GLY A 45 -21.16 3.48 -5.59
CA GLY A 45 -19.94 3.88 -4.90
C GLY A 45 -18.96 4.60 -5.84
N ALA A 46 -18.00 5.33 -5.30
CA ALA A 46 -16.98 6.00 -6.11
C ALA A 46 -16.04 4.97 -6.74
N MET A 47 -15.85 5.06 -8.05
CA MET A 47 -15.05 4.10 -8.80
C MET A 47 -14.25 4.81 -9.89
N SER A 48 -12.97 4.48 -10.00
CA SER A 48 -12.10 4.83 -11.11
C SER A 48 -11.71 3.58 -11.89
N LEU A 49 -11.83 3.63 -13.22
CA LEU A 49 -11.51 2.51 -14.10
C LEU A 49 -10.35 2.89 -15.01
N VAL A 50 -9.25 2.16 -14.92
CA VAL A 50 -8.07 2.30 -15.78
C VAL A 50 -8.12 1.19 -16.83
N THR A 51 -8.28 1.61 -18.08
CA THR A 51 -8.44 0.71 -19.22
C THR A 51 -7.09 0.28 -19.79
N PRO A 52 -7.01 -0.75 -20.65
CA PRO A 52 -5.77 -1.16 -21.32
C PRO A 52 -5.14 0.00 -22.12
N THR A 53 -5.99 0.82 -22.74
CA THR A 53 -5.53 2.03 -23.46
C THR A 53 -4.91 3.04 -22.50
N MET A 54 -5.54 3.31 -21.36
CA MET A 54 -4.99 4.21 -20.34
C MET A 54 -3.67 3.67 -19.76
N LEU A 55 -3.57 2.36 -19.48
CA LEU A 55 -2.31 1.76 -19.00
C LEU A 55 -1.15 2.05 -19.98
N ARG A 56 -1.40 1.94 -21.29
CA ARG A 56 -0.37 2.20 -22.32
C ARG A 56 -0.11 3.70 -22.54
N GLU A 57 -1.18 4.47 -22.68
CA GLU A 57 -1.08 5.88 -23.10
C GLU A 57 -0.65 6.80 -21.95
N TYR A 58 -1.04 6.48 -20.71
CA TYR A 58 -0.65 7.23 -19.51
C TYR A 58 0.62 6.70 -18.87
N ASP A 59 1.26 5.72 -19.51
CA ASP A 59 2.50 5.10 -19.02
C ASP A 59 2.38 4.56 -17.59
N ILE A 60 1.21 3.98 -17.26
CA ILE A 60 0.93 3.37 -15.95
C ILE A 60 1.57 1.98 -15.94
N LYS A 61 2.63 1.82 -15.15
CA LYS A 61 3.41 0.58 -15.02
C LYS A 61 3.43 0.02 -13.62
N HIS A 62 3.30 0.88 -12.63
CA HIS A 62 3.29 0.53 -11.21
C HIS A 62 1.98 0.98 -10.57
N LEU A 63 1.66 0.42 -9.41
CA LEU A 63 0.48 0.85 -8.65
C LEU A 63 0.57 2.33 -8.27
N SER A 64 1.75 2.85 -7.96
CA SER A 64 1.97 4.26 -7.62
C SER A 64 1.58 5.22 -8.76
N ASP A 65 1.64 4.79 -10.02
CA ASP A 65 1.22 5.59 -11.16
C ASP A 65 -0.32 5.85 -11.16
N LEU A 66 -1.11 5.03 -10.44
CA LEU A 66 -2.56 5.21 -10.31
C LEU A 66 -2.94 6.53 -9.63
N THR A 67 -2.03 7.14 -8.86
CA THR A 67 -2.24 8.47 -8.26
C THR A 67 -2.48 9.56 -9.31
N ALA A 68 -2.06 9.32 -10.56
CA ALA A 68 -2.32 10.21 -11.69
C ALA A 68 -3.75 10.11 -12.25
N VAL A 69 -4.53 9.10 -11.87
CA VAL A 69 -5.85 8.80 -12.46
C VAL A 69 -6.95 8.52 -11.43
N VAL A 70 -6.64 8.53 -10.14
CA VAL A 70 -7.57 8.25 -9.04
C VAL A 70 -7.56 9.41 -8.04
N PRO A 71 -8.68 10.12 -7.84
CA PRO A 71 -8.75 11.20 -6.85
C PRO A 71 -8.63 10.64 -5.42
N ASN A 72 -8.10 11.45 -4.50
CA ASN A 72 -7.87 11.10 -3.09
C ASN A 72 -7.04 9.84 -2.84
N LEU A 73 -6.30 9.37 -3.85
CA LEU A 73 -5.33 8.29 -3.73
C LEU A 73 -3.93 8.90 -3.57
N TYR A 74 -3.26 8.56 -2.48
CA TYR A 74 -1.90 9.00 -2.18
C TYR A 74 -1.02 7.80 -1.84
N MET A 75 0.05 7.62 -2.60
CA MET A 75 1.00 6.53 -2.46
C MET A 75 2.42 7.11 -2.41
N PRO A 76 2.88 7.58 -1.24
CA PRO A 76 4.22 8.10 -1.11
C PRO A 76 5.26 6.98 -1.20
N ASP A 77 6.27 7.20 -2.01
CA ASP A 77 7.41 6.30 -2.14
C ASP A 77 8.51 6.73 -1.18
N TYR A 78 8.73 5.95 -0.11
CA TYR A 78 9.79 6.22 0.86
C TYR A 78 10.31 4.95 1.54
N GLY A 79 11.54 5.05 2.07
CA GLY A 79 12.19 3.99 2.82
C GLY A 79 12.55 2.82 1.92
N SER A 80 11.69 1.82 1.88
CA SER A 80 11.83 0.63 1.05
C SER A 80 10.48 0.19 0.50
N ARG A 81 10.44 -0.81 -0.37
CA ARG A 81 9.18 -1.40 -0.86
C ARG A 81 8.29 -1.99 0.25
N LEU A 82 8.86 -2.28 1.42
CA LEU A 82 8.11 -2.73 2.60
C LEU A 82 7.32 -1.58 3.23
N THR A 83 7.87 -0.36 3.23
CA THR A 83 7.40 0.75 4.06
C THR A 83 6.43 1.70 3.37
N SER A 84 6.33 1.66 2.04
CA SER A 84 5.50 2.58 1.26
C SER A 84 4.00 2.27 1.41
N PRO A 85 3.21 3.14 2.06
CA PRO A 85 1.80 2.90 2.33
C PRO A 85 0.88 3.38 1.21
N ILE A 86 -0.40 2.97 1.32
CA ILE A 86 -1.49 3.46 0.48
C ILE A 86 -2.48 4.21 1.36
N TYR A 87 -2.70 5.49 1.03
CA TYR A 87 -3.73 6.32 1.63
C TYR A 87 -4.84 6.59 0.62
N MET A 88 -6.09 6.40 1.04
CA MET A 88 -7.26 6.71 0.24
C MET A 88 -8.29 7.42 1.12
N ARG A 89 -8.75 8.61 0.70
CA ARG A 89 -9.71 9.42 1.46
C ARG A 89 -9.28 9.71 2.91
N GLY A 90 -8.00 9.91 3.14
CA GLY A 90 -7.46 10.15 4.47
C GLY A 90 -7.32 8.92 5.36
N ILE A 91 -7.70 7.75 4.89
CA ILE A 91 -7.54 6.47 5.58
C ILE A 91 -6.33 5.75 5.01
N GLY A 92 -5.38 5.43 5.86
CA GLY A 92 -4.15 4.74 5.49
C GLY A 92 -3.38 4.38 6.74
N THR A 93 -2.26 3.70 6.58
CA THR A 93 -1.42 3.34 7.71
C THR A 93 0.03 3.38 7.34
N ARG A 94 0.83 3.82 8.26
CA ARG A 94 2.28 3.85 8.17
C ARG A 94 2.94 2.60 8.77
N SER A 95 2.25 1.93 9.68
CA SER A 95 2.69 0.69 10.33
C SER A 95 1.51 -0.21 10.60
N GLY A 96 1.74 -1.53 10.61
CA GLY A 96 0.68 -2.52 10.78
C GLY A 96 -0.28 -2.58 9.57
N GLY A 97 -0.78 -3.65 9.14
CA GLY A 97 -1.69 -3.99 8.03
C GLY A 97 -2.16 -2.87 7.07
N GLN A 98 -2.49 -3.22 5.88
CA GLN A 98 -3.04 -2.28 4.88
C GLN A 98 -4.49 -1.92 5.22
N SER A 99 -4.93 -0.69 4.88
CA SER A 99 -6.35 -0.27 4.95
C SER A 99 -7.05 -0.28 3.59
N THR A 100 -6.30 -0.55 2.52
CA THR A 100 -6.81 -0.75 1.16
C THR A 100 -6.58 -2.20 0.76
N ALA A 101 -7.64 -2.90 0.39
CA ALA A 101 -7.55 -4.28 -0.09
C ALA A 101 -7.10 -4.33 -1.55
N PHE A 102 -6.36 -5.37 -1.90
CA PHE A 102 -5.78 -5.53 -3.22
C PHE A 102 -6.08 -6.94 -3.76
N PHE A 103 -6.59 -7.01 -4.98
CA PHE A 103 -6.99 -8.27 -5.61
C PHE A 103 -6.47 -8.37 -7.04
N ILE A 104 -6.12 -9.59 -7.46
CA ILE A 104 -5.84 -9.91 -8.85
C ILE A 104 -6.69 -11.12 -9.24
N ASP A 105 -7.53 -10.98 -10.26
CA ASP A 105 -8.44 -12.03 -10.76
C ASP A 105 -9.36 -12.61 -9.66
N GLY A 106 -9.77 -11.76 -8.70
CA GLY A 106 -10.60 -12.16 -7.55
C GLY A 106 -9.84 -12.75 -6.37
N VAL A 107 -8.54 -12.90 -6.47
CA VAL A 107 -7.68 -13.43 -5.39
C VAL A 107 -7.07 -12.28 -4.58
N PRO A 108 -7.20 -12.24 -3.24
CA PRO A 108 -6.57 -11.22 -2.42
C PRO A 108 -5.04 -11.35 -2.45
N VAL A 109 -4.34 -10.24 -2.65
CA VAL A 109 -2.87 -10.15 -2.60
C VAL A 109 -2.46 -9.47 -1.31
N LEU A 110 -1.83 -10.22 -0.41
CA LEU A 110 -1.56 -9.81 0.96
C LEU A 110 -0.31 -8.93 1.09
N ASN A 111 0.62 -9.05 0.13
CA ASN A 111 1.92 -8.39 0.14
C ASN A 111 2.10 -7.47 -1.07
N SER A 112 1.12 -6.61 -1.31
CA SER A 112 1.19 -5.65 -2.40
C SER A 112 2.16 -4.52 -2.06
N SER A 113 2.93 -4.12 -3.08
CA SER A 113 3.82 -2.95 -3.04
C SER A 113 3.32 -1.93 -4.06
N ILE A 114 3.45 -0.64 -3.75
CA ILE A 114 3.13 0.45 -4.67
C ILE A 114 3.97 0.40 -5.96
N ASN A 115 5.14 -0.23 -5.89
CA ASN A 115 6.07 -0.43 -7.00
C ASN A 115 5.88 -1.79 -7.71
N ARG A 116 4.74 -2.48 -7.49
CA ARG A 116 4.41 -3.70 -8.24
C ARG A 116 4.27 -3.38 -9.73
N TYR A 117 4.99 -4.14 -10.57
CA TYR A 117 4.93 -3.98 -12.02
C TYR A 117 3.66 -4.62 -12.60
N LEU A 118 2.92 -3.86 -13.41
CA LEU A 118 1.60 -4.25 -13.94
C LEU A 118 1.72 -4.98 -15.30
N LEU A 119 2.53 -6.05 -15.35
CA LEU A 119 2.72 -6.84 -16.57
C LEU A 119 1.54 -7.76 -16.85
N GLY A 120 0.94 -7.67 -18.04
CA GLY A 120 -0.16 -8.53 -18.46
C GLY A 120 -1.50 -8.20 -17.81
N ILE A 121 -1.68 -6.98 -17.30
CA ILE A 121 -2.95 -6.49 -16.74
C ILE A 121 -3.82 -5.90 -17.85
N GLU A 122 -5.09 -6.29 -17.87
CA GLU A 122 -6.12 -5.76 -18.76
C GLU A 122 -6.73 -4.47 -18.22
N SER A 123 -7.11 -4.47 -16.93
CA SER A 123 -7.74 -3.31 -16.32
C SER A 123 -7.42 -3.21 -14.84
N VAL A 124 -7.49 -1.98 -14.32
CA VAL A 124 -7.44 -1.69 -12.90
C VAL A 124 -8.70 -0.96 -12.51
N GLU A 125 -9.43 -1.51 -11.54
CA GLU A 125 -10.62 -0.91 -10.95
C GLU A 125 -10.23 -0.45 -9.54
N VAL A 126 -10.35 0.84 -9.27
CA VAL A 126 -10.12 1.39 -7.94
C VAL A 126 -11.46 1.88 -7.40
N MET A 127 -11.93 1.19 -6.38
CA MET A 127 -13.15 1.54 -5.68
C MET A 127 -12.75 2.23 -4.37
N SER A 128 -13.11 3.50 -4.25
CA SER A 128 -12.87 4.29 -3.04
C SER A 128 -14.01 4.07 -2.04
N GLY A 129 -13.67 4.13 -0.73
CA GLY A 129 -14.64 3.93 0.35
C GLY A 129 -14.76 2.50 0.82
N ALA A 130 -15.66 2.27 1.77
CA ALA A 130 -15.79 1.03 2.50
C ALA A 130 -16.47 -0.07 1.70
N LEU A 131 -15.76 -1.13 1.43
CA LEU A 131 -16.24 -2.29 0.66
C LEU A 131 -16.00 -3.62 1.40
N SER A 132 -15.86 -3.55 2.72
CA SER A 132 -15.59 -4.75 3.53
C SER A 132 -16.73 -5.78 3.50
N ASN A 133 -17.94 -5.40 3.07
CA ASN A 133 -19.07 -6.35 2.91
C ASN A 133 -18.81 -7.43 1.85
N ILE A 134 -17.96 -7.17 0.85
CA ILE A 134 -17.57 -8.18 -0.16
C ILE A 134 -16.11 -8.57 0.03
N TYR A 135 -15.21 -7.57 0.12
CA TYR A 135 -13.77 -7.80 0.10
C TYR A 135 -13.16 -8.10 1.47
N GLY A 136 -13.95 -7.94 2.55
CA GLY A 136 -13.57 -8.35 3.90
C GLY A 136 -12.57 -7.41 4.57
N ARG A 137 -11.63 -8.03 5.28
CA ARG A 137 -10.63 -7.31 6.06
C ARG A 137 -9.82 -6.34 5.23
N ASN A 138 -9.43 -5.23 5.83
CA ASN A 138 -8.53 -4.23 5.24
C ASN A 138 -9.08 -3.49 3.99
N ALA A 139 -10.38 -3.66 3.66
CA ALA A 139 -11.07 -2.87 2.63
C ALA A 139 -11.76 -1.63 3.21
N MET A 140 -11.10 -0.97 4.16
CA MET A 140 -11.67 0.15 4.92
C MET A 140 -11.58 1.47 4.15
N ALA A 141 -10.46 1.74 3.51
CA ALA A 141 -10.23 2.91 2.68
C ALA A 141 -10.74 2.73 1.25
N GLY A 142 -10.65 1.50 0.74
CA GLY A 142 -11.05 1.13 -0.60
C GLY A 142 -10.48 -0.21 -1.05
N THR A 143 -10.67 -0.50 -2.32
CA THR A 143 -10.21 -1.75 -2.94
C THR A 143 -9.62 -1.48 -4.32
N ILE A 144 -8.51 -2.10 -4.64
CA ILE A 144 -7.86 -2.06 -5.95
C ILE A 144 -7.97 -3.46 -6.55
N LEU A 145 -8.67 -3.57 -7.68
CA LEU A 145 -8.89 -4.83 -8.40
C LEU A 145 -8.14 -4.80 -9.73
N LEU A 146 -7.33 -5.82 -9.98
CA LEU A 146 -6.63 -6.02 -11.23
C LEU A 146 -7.23 -7.21 -11.96
N THR A 147 -7.43 -7.05 -13.25
CA THR A 147 -7.85 -8.14 -14.16
C THR A 147 -6.69 -8.46 -15.09
N SER A 148 -6.29 -9.72 -15.16
CA SER A 148 -5.26 -10.19 -16.09
C SER A 148 -5.80 -10.34 -17.51
N ARG A 149 -4.96 -10.04 -18.51
CA ARG A 149 -5.27 -10.23 -19.94
C ARG A 149 -5.38 -11.72 -20.27
N SER A 150 -6.48 -12.11 -20.92
CA SER A 150 -6.69 -13.49 -21.37
C SER A 150 -5.71 -13.86 -22.48
N PRO A 151 -5.00 -14.99 -22.40
CA PRO A 151 -4.16 -15.45 -23.50
C PRO A 151 -4.96 -15.98 -24.71
N ILE A 152 -6.25 -16.28 -24.51
CA ILE A 152 -7.15 -16.76 -25.59
C ILE A 152 -7.77 -15.57 -26.34
N ASP A 153 -8.26 -14.57 -25.59
CA ASP A 153 -8.97 -13.42 -26.18
C ASP A 153 -8.02 -12.35 -26.72
N ASP A 154 -6.77 -12.34 -26.21
CA ASP A 154 -5.76 -11.33 -26.56
C ASP A 154 -4.36 -11.98 -26.72
N PRO A 155 -4.23 -12.88 -27.74
CA PRO A 155 -2.93 -13.45 -28.09
C PRO A 155 -2.07 -12.37 -28.73
N ALA A 156 -0.90 -12.08 -28.13
CA ALA A 156 -0.02 -11.05 -28.60
C ALA A 156 1.41 -11.24 -28.08
N LEU A 157 2.40 -10.69 -28.79
CA LEU A 157 3.74 -10.45 -28.31
C LEU A 157 3.89 -8.95 -27.99
N ASP A 158 3.98 -8.64 -26.71
CA ASP A 158 4.29 -7.29 -26.24
C ASP A 158 5.73 -7.25 -25.77
N VAL A 159 6.53 -6.32 -26.29
CA VAL A 159 7.90 -6.07 -25.82
C VAL A 159 8.06 -4.58 -25.58
N ARG A 160 8.68 -4.24 -24.46
CA ARG A 160 9.00 -2.86 -24.10
C ARG A 160 10.44 -2.76 -23.62
N ALA A 161 11.13 -1.72 -24.08
CA ALA A 161 12.45 -1.35 -23.60
C ALA A 161 12.48 0.16 -23.33
N ARG A 162 13.11 0.57 -22.23
CA ARG A 162 13.23 1.97 -21.82
C ARG A 162 14.63 2.23 -21.28
N ALA A 163 15.16 3.42 -21.58
CA ALA A 163 16.39 3.93 -20.98
C ALA A 163 16.24 5.41 -20.64
N GLY A 164 16.96 5.85 -19.60
CA GLY A 164 16.90 7.23 -19.13
C GLY A 164 18.14 7.66 -18.34
N ASN A 165 18.11 8.91 -17.89
CA ASN A 165 19.11 9.42 -16.95
C ASN A 165 19.05 8.62 -15.62
N HIS A 166 20.00 8.86 -14.71
CA HIS A 166 20.19 8.08 -13.47
C HIS A 166 20.36 6.57 -13.70
N GLY A 167 20.83 6.16 -14.89
CA GLY A 167 21.01 4.75 -15.23
C GLY A 167 19.70 3.95 -15.28
N ILE A 168 18.57 4.61 -15.52
CA ILE A 168 17.27 3.93 -15.68
C ILE A 168 17.33 3.03 -16.91
N VAL A 169 17.10 1.74 -16.70
CA VAL A 169 16.92 0.73 -17.74
C VAL A 169 15.73 -0.13 -17.35
N GLU A 170 14.74 -0.23 -18.23
CA GLU A 170 13.58 -1.10 -18.06
C GLU A 170 13.42 -1.98 -19.30
N GLY A 171 13.14 -3.25 -19.09
CA GLY A 171 12.74 -4.19 -20.12
C GLY A 171 11.57 -5.02 -19.66
N ALA A 172 10.57 -5.22 -20.53
CA ALA A 172 9.45 -6.12 -20.25
C ALA A 172 9.02 -6.81 -21.53
N ALA A 173 8.65 -8.09 -21.41
CA ALA A 173 8.10 -8.85 -22.51
C ALA A 173 6.96 -9.74 -22.03
N ARG A 174 5.92 -9.90 -22.86
CA ARG A 174 4.82 -10.84 -22.67
C ARG A 174 4.51 -11.51 -23.97
N LEU A 175 4.58 -12.82 -24.00
CA LEU A 175 4.11 -13.66 -25.11
C LEU A 175 2.83 -14.36 -24.66
N ALA A 176 1.74 -14.11 -25.36
CA ALA A 176 0.48 -14.83 -25.20
C ALA A 176 0.12 -15.57 -26.47
N HIS A 177 -0.19 -16.85 -26.34
CA HIS A 177 -0.54 -17.72 -27.46
C HIS A 177 -1.84 -18.47 -27.15
N ALA A 178 -2.79 -18.38 -28.09
CA ALA A 178 -3.98 -19.21 -28.10
C ALA A 178 -3.72 -20.46 -28.98
N PHE A 179 -3.57 -21.60 -28.34
CA PHE A 179 -3.41 -22.89 -29.08
C PHE A 179 -4.68 -23.24 -29.88
N ASN A 180 -5.83 -22.84 -29.34
CA ASN A 180 -7.13 -22.89 -29.93
C ASN A 180 -8.12 -22.00 -29.15
N SER A 181 -9.42 -22.01 -29.52
CA SER A 181 -10.44 -21.22 -28.79
C SER A 181 -10.69 -21.65 -27.35
N LYS A 182 -10.08 -22.75 -26.88
CA LYS A 182 -10.29 -23.32 -25.55
C LYS A 182 -9.06 -23.26 -24.66
N VAL A 183 -7.85 -23.20 -25.22
CA VAL A 183 -6.61 -23.29 -24.48
C VAL A 183 -5.66 -22.18 -24.88
N GLY A 184 -5.17 -21.45 -23.91
CA GLY A 184 -4.17 -20.42 -24.11
C GLY A 184 -3.17 -20.34 -22.96
N LEU A 185 -1.98 -19.85 -23.28
CA LEU A 185 -0.88 -19.63 -22.32
C LEU A 185 -0.24 -18.27 -22.59
N ALA A 186 -0.01 -17.51 -21.54
CA ALA A 186 0.84 -16.35 -21.58
C ALA A 186 2.02 -16.52 -20.63
N LEU A 187 3.20 -16.10 -21.08
CA LEU A 187 4.42 -15.99 -20.29
C LEU A 187 4.92 -14.55 -20.38
N GLY A 188 5.37 -14.01 -19.26
CA GLY A 188 5.88 -12.66 -19.21
C GLY A 188 7.05 -12.53 -18.25
N GLY A 189 7.88 -11.51 -18.47
CA GLY A 189 8.98 -11.17 -17.59
C GLY A 189 9.34 -9.70 -17.71
N TYR A 190 9.96 -9.16 -16.66
CA TYR A 190 10.46 -7.79 -16.66
C TYR A 190 11.76 -7.69 -15.88
N TYR A 191 12.51 -6.65 -16.21
CA TYR A 191 13.72 -6.21 -15.54
C TYR A 191 13.73 -4.69 -15.47
N ASN A 192 13.94 -4.12 -14.29
CA ASN A 192 14.05 -2.70 -14.05
C ASN A 192 15.30 -2.42 -13.22
N ARG A 193 16.04 -1.38 -13.58
CA ARG A 193 17.22 -0.92 -12.84
C ARG A 193 17.30 0.59 -12.85
N ASN A 194 17.76 1.17 -11.74
CA ASN A 194 18.30 2.53 -11.69
C ASN A 194 19.56 2.56 -10.80
N ASN A 195 20.44 3.53 -11.03
CA ASN A 195 21.68 3.68 -10.26
C ASN A 195 21.50 4.51 -8.98
N GLY A 196 20.25 4.83 -8.60
CA GLY A 196 19.92 5.71 -7.50
C GLY A 196 19.86 7.18 -7.91
N PHE A 197 19.15 7.95 -7.11
CA PHE A 197 18.93 9.39 -7.29
C PHE A 197 19.74 10.21 -6.29
N TYR A 198 20.15 9.60 -5.19
CA TYR A 198 20.86 10.23 -4.09
C TYR A 198 22.12 9.46 -3.75
N THR A 199 23.14 10.21 -3.28
CA THR A 199 24.43 9.66 -2.86
C THR A 199 24.60 9.83 -1.38
N ASN A 200 25.07 8.78 -0.70
CA ASN A 200 25.50 8.84 0.68
C ASN A 200 26.85 9.57 0.74
N ALA A 201 26.91 10.70 1.40
CA ALA A 201 28.12 11.50 1.53
C ALA A 201 29.22 10.86 2.40
N PHE A 202 28.86 9.86 3.20
CA PHE A 202 29.82 9.16 4.08
C PHE A 202 30.83 8.34 3.26
N ASP A 203 30.34 7.61 2.26
CA ASP A 203 31.15 6.65 1.50
C ASP A 203 31.10 6.86 -0.03
N GLY A 204 30.28 7.80 -0.51
CA GLY A 204 30.11 8.10 -1.93
C GLY A 204 29.25 7.08 -2.68
N THR A 205 28.61 6.12 -1.99
CA THR A 205 27.77 5.11 -2.63
C THR A 205 26.35 5.63 -2.93
N PRO A 206 25.64 5.07 -3.94
CA PRO A 206 24.23 5.36 -4.14
C PRO A 206 23.39 4.90 -2.93
N ALA A 207 22.53 5.79 -2.41
CA ALA A 207 21.71 5.50 -1.24
C ALA A 207 20.42 4.73 -1.59
N ASP A 208 19.92 4.85 -2.83
CA ASP A 208 18.60 4.38 -3.27
C ASP A 208 18.60 3.70 -4.65
N ALA A 209 19.75 3.12 -5.05
CA ALA A 209 19.80 2.30 -6.26
C ALA A 209 18.84 1.11 -6.16
N GLU A 210 18.18 0.77 -7.26
CA GLU A 210 17.22 -0.33 -7.29
C GLU A 210 17.46 -1.25 -8.50
N GLU A 211 17.31 -2.55 -8.28
CA GLU A 211 17.19 -3.59 -9.29
C GLU A 211 15.97 -4.44 -8.97
N ALA A 212 15.02 -4.55 -9.91
CA ALA A 212 13.82 -5.34 -9.77
C ALA A 212 13.59 -6.20 -11.00
N TYR A 213 13.14 -7.41 -10.80
CA TYR A 213 12.89 -8.36 -11.87
C TYR A 213 11.73 -9.30 -11.51
N GLY A 214 11.07 -9.83 -12.51
CA GLY A 214 9.99 -10.77 -12.26
C GLY A 214 9.58 -11.53 -13.50
N ALA A 215 8.85 -12.60 -13.25
CA ALA A 215 8.24 -13.43 -14.27
C ALA A 215 6.80 -13.76 -13.88
N ASN A 216 5.95 -13.92 -14.87
CA ASN A 216 4.59 -14.39 -14.67
C ASN A 216 4.17 -15.41 -15.75
N MET A 217 3.23 -16.26 -15.36
CA MET A 217 2.58 -17.21 -16.22
C MET A 217 1.07 -17.08 -16.03
N HIS A 218 0.30 -17.17 -17.12
CA HIS A 218 -1.15 -17.23 -17.09
C HIS A 218 -1.60 -18.29 -18.08
N PHE A 219 -2.16 -19.40 -17.58
CA PHE A 219 -2.78 -20.46 -18.34
C PHE A 219 -4.30 -20.34 -18.23
N GLU A 220 -4.99 -20.49 -19.33
CA GLU A 220 -6.45 -20.47 -19.40
C GLU A 220 -6.96 -21.67 -20.20
N TRP A 221 -7.96 -22.36 -19.63
CA TRP A 221 -8.66 -23.47 -20.27
C TRP A 221 -10.17 -23.28 -20.17
N ARG A 222 -10.84 -23.35 -21.31
CA ARG A 222 -12.29 -23.26 -21.46
C ARG A 222 -12.80 -24.59 -22.03
N PRO A 223 -13.10 -25.62 -21.20
CA PRO A 223 -13.61 -26.90 -21.67
C PRO A 223 -14.81 -26.74 -22.60
N ASP A 224 -15.73 -25.86 -22.20
CA ASP A 224 -16.92 -25.45 -22.95
C ASP A 224 -17.27 -23.97 -22.63
N ALA A 225 -18.35 -23.46 -23.20
CA ALA A 225 -18.80 -22.08 -23.01
C ALA A 225 -19.25 -21.76 -21.57
N SER A 226 -19.49 -22.79 -20.75
CA SER A 226 -19.97 -22.64 -19.36
C SER A 226 -18.87 -22.74 -18.31
N GLN A 227 -17.66 -23.15 -18.69
CA GLN A 227 -16.56 -23.44 -17.76
C GLN A 227 -15.28 -22.72 -18.16
N ARG A 228 -14.58 -22.21 -17.16
CA ARG A 228 -13.30 -21.56 -17.35
C ARG A 228 -12.39 -21.84 -16.16
N LEU A 229 -11.21 -22.39 -16.43
CA LEU A 229 -10.14 -22.59 -15.47
C LEU A 229 -8.97 -21.67 -15.81
N ARG A 230 -8.46 -20.96 -14.82
CA ARG A 230 -7.29 -20.09 -14.92
C ARG A 230 -6.29 -20.49 -13.86
N LEU A 231 -5.04 -20.67 -14.28
CA LEU A 231 -3.89 -20.87 -13.40
C LEU A 231 -2.90 -19.74 -13.66
N ALA A 232 -2.45 -19.08 -12.61
CA ALA A 232 -1.46 -18.04 -12.72
C ALA A 232 -0.35 -18.25 -11.70
N GLY A 233 0.89 -17.96 -12.12
CA GLY A 233 2.07 -17.94 -11.26
C GLY A 233 2.79 -16.61 -11.43
N VAL A 234 3.32 -16.08 -10.33
CA VAL A 234 4.14 -14.86 -10.30
C VAL A 234 5.36 -15.10 -9.44
N TRP A 235 6.49 -14.68 -9.93
CA TRP A 235 7.72 -14.57 -9.17
C TRP A 235 8.28 -13.16 -9.36
N ASP A 236 8.60 -12.48 -8.25
CA ASP A 236 9.05 -11.09 -8.22
C ASP A 236 10.22 -10.97 -7.25
N GLY A 237 11.30 -10.32 -7.67
CA GLY A 237 12.48 -10.07 -6.88
C GLY A 237 12.88 -8.60 -6.94
N VAL A 238 13.39 -8.07 -5.81
CA VAL A 238 13.96 -6.73 -5.74
C VAL A 238 15.18 -6.72 -4.84
N ARG A 239 16.18 -5.94 -5.24
CA ARG A 239 17.32 -5.50 -4.45
C ARG A 239 17.40 -4.00 -4.54
N GLN A 240 17.39 -3.31 -3.41
CA GLN A 240 17.46 -1.85 -3.41
C GLN A 240 18.32 -1.34 -2.26
N GLY A 241 19.00 -0.20 -2.46
CA GLY A 241 19.40 0.70 -1.40
C GLY A 241 18.13 1.23 -0.75
N ALA A 242 18.12 1.38 0.57
CA ALA A 242 16.91 1.73 1.29
C ALA A 242 17.18 2.83 2.30
N PHE A 243 16.11 3.56 2.65
CA PHE A 243 16.12 4.59 3.68
C PHE A 243 17.04 5.78 3.37
N PRO A 244 16.94 6.41 2.17
CA PRO A 244 17.75 7.57 1.80
C PRO A 244 17.30 8.82 2.56
N TYR A 245 17.39 8.77 3.89
CA TYR A 245 16.92 9.82 4.77
C TYR A 245 17.99 10.88 5.00
N ALA A 246 17.64 12.11 4.72
CA ALA A 246 18.49 13.28 4.93
C ALA A 246 18.11 13.99 6.21
N MET A 247 19.08 14.36 7.03
CA MET A 247 18.87 15.13 8.23
C MET A 247 18.54 16.59 7.90
N ILE A 248 17.64 17.20 8.68
CA ILE A 248 17.36 18.64 8.60
C ILE A 248 18.25 19.35 9.60
N ASN A 249 18.94 20.38 9.15
CA ASN A 249 19.74 21.22 10.02
C ASN A 249 18.83 21.96 11.03
N PRO A 250 18.96 21.72 12.35
CA PRO A 250 18.04 22.29 13.33
C PRO A 250 18.14 23.83 13.45
N LYS A 251 19.20 24.45 12.92
CA LYS A 251 19.39 25.91 12.97
C LYS A 251 18.89 26.62 11.72
N SER A 252 19.19 26.07 10.53
CA SER A 252 18.81 26.70 9.26
C SER A 252 17.50 26.15 8.69
N GLY A 253 17.03 24.96 9.11
CA GLY A 253 15.90 24.26 8.52
C GLY A 253 16.20 23.62 7.16
N GLU A 254 17.44 23.71 6.68
CA GLU A 254 17.84 23.18 5.38
C GLU A 254 18.07 21.68 5.42
N THR A 255 17.77 21.00 4.33
CA THR A 255 18.05 19.57 4.16
C THR A 255 19.56 19.39 3.94
N MET A 256 20.18 18.60 4.81
CA MET A 256 21.59 18.22 4.69
C MET A 256 21.75 17.08 3.67
N PRO A 257 22.97 16.83 3.15
CA PRO A 257 23.23 15.61 2.42
C PRO A 257 22.91 14.36 3.23
N ILE A 258 22.48 13.28 2.58
CA ILE A 258 22.42 11.94 3.18
C ILE A 258 23.82 11.57 3.64
N ASN A 259 23.98 11.19 4.91
CA ASN A 259 25.30 10.95 5.49
C ASN A 259 25.17 9.99 6.68
N TYR A 260 25.20 8.71 6.43
CA TYR A 260 25.15 7.66 7.44
C TYR A 260 26.25 6.62 7.22
N ASN A 261 26.75 6.04 8.33
CA ASN A 261 27.89 5.13 8.32
C ASN A 261 27.54 3.70 7.85
N ALA A 262 26.31 3.25 8.04
CA ALA A 262 25.85 1.92 7.63
C ALA A 262 24.83 2.02 6.50
N PRO A 263 25.15 1.55 5.26
CA PRO A 263 24.23 1.65 4.13
C PRO A 263 22.98 0.77 4.39
N GLY A 264 21.79 1.37 4.15
CA GLY A 264 20.55 0.65 4.17
C GLY A 264 20.39 -0.25 2.94
N SER A 265 19.75 -1.40 3.11
CA SER A 265 19.38 -2.29 2.00
C SER A 265 18.06 -2.98 2.23
N TYR A 266 17.40 -3.36 1.16
CA TYR A 266 16.19 -4.17 1.17
C TYR A 266 16.20 -5.17 0.02
N ASP A 267 16.22 -6.45 0.37
CA ASP A 267 16.12 -7.57 -0.56
C ASP A 267 14.80 -8.29 -0.33
N ARG A 268 14.05 -8.55 -1.41
CA ARG A 268 12.75 -9.20 -1.32
C ARG A 268 12.56 -10.19 -2.45
N THR A 269 11.92 -11.32 -2.14
CA THR A 269 11.38 -12.27 -3.12
C THR A 269 9.93 -12.59 -2.77
N VAL A 270 9.05 -12.53 -3.78
CA VAL A 270 7.63 -12.90 -3.67
C VAL A 270 7.33 -13.98 -4.69
N GLY A 271 6.66 -15.05 -4.24
CA GLY A 271 6.08 -16.09 -5.09
C GLY A 271 4.57 -16.13 -4.89
N GLU A 272 3.79 -16.21 -5.98
CA GLU A 272 2.34 -16.35 -5.95
C GLU A 272 1.91 -17.44 -6.91
N ALA A 273 1.02 -18.34 -6.45
CA ALA A 273 0.30 -19.28 -7.28
C ALA A 273 -1.20 -19.06 -7.07
N ARG A 274 -1.95 -18.90 -8.16
CA ARG A 274 -3.39 -18.61 -8.14
C ARG A 274 -4.14 -19.57 -9.01
N LEU A 275 -5.27 -20.05 -8.52
CA LEU A 275 -6.25 -20.86 -9.21
C LEU A 275 -7.58 -20.08 -9.22
N ALA A 276 -8.22 -19.98 -10.38
CA ALA A 276 -9.59 -19.49 -10.48
C ALA A 276 -10.38 -20.44 -11.41
N TYR A 277 -11.53 -20.88 -10.92
CA TYR A 277 -12.46 -21.71 -11.68
C TYR A 277 -13.85 -21.11 -11.62
N ASP A 278 -14.47 -20.93 -12.78
CA ASP A 278 -15.85 -20.49 -12.88
C ASP A 278 -16.68 -21.46 -13.72
N LYS A 279 -17.89 -21.71 -13.22
CA LYS A 279 -18.90 -22.54 -13.85
C LYS A 279 -20.23 -21.82 -13.90
N SER A 280 -20.79 -21.71 -15.08
CA SER A 280 -22.13 -21.14 -15.32
C SER A 280 -23.13 -22.23 -15.67
N TRP A 281 -24.26 -22.24 -14.95
CA TRP A 281 -25.45 -23.02 -15.30
C TRP A 281 -26.52 -22.11 -15.92
N ASN A 282 -27.72 -22.62 -16.17
CA ASN A 282 -28.78 -21.78 -16.73
C ASN A 282 -29.21 -20.64 -15.79
N GLU A 283 -29.24 -20.89 -14.48
CA GLU A 283 -29.78 -19.95 -13.49
C GLU A 283 -28.74 -19.45 -12.46
N ALA A 284 -27.56 -20.06 -12.41
CA ALA A 284 -26.56 -19.74 -11.42
C ALA A 284 -25.14 -19.78 -12.00
N ARG A 285 -24.23 -19.14 -11.30
CA ARG A 285 -22.79 -19.19 -11.56
C ARG A 285 -22.04 -19.41 -10.25
N LEU A 286 -21.08 -20.33 -10.28
CA LEU A 286 -20.10 -20.57 -9.25
C LEU A 286 -18.78 -19.98 -9.68
N ASP A 287 -18.15 -19.19 -8.80
CA ASP A 287 -16.77 -18.74 -8.93
C ASP A 287 -15.99 -19.27 -7.72
N PHE A 288 -14.90 -19.96 -7.97
CA PHE A 288 -13.97 -20.44 -6.95
C PHE A 288 -12.59 -19.89 -7.23
N THR A 289 -11.94 -19.31 -6.20
CA THR A 289 -10.55 -18.90 -6.27
C THR A 289 -9.76 -19.46 -5.09
N ALA A 290 -8.50 -19.79 -5.33
CA ALA A 290 -7.55 -20.16 -4.28
C ALA A 290 -6.16 -19.63 -4.61
N SER A 291 -5.38 -19.33 -3.59
CA SER A 291 -3.98 -18.93 -3.78
C SER A 291 -3.07 -19.41 -2.68
N TYR A 292 -1.80 -19.56 -3.05
CA TYR A 292 -0.66 -19.62 -2.15
C TYR A 292 0.26 -18.46 -2.45
N GLN A 293 0.70 -17.77 -1.39
CA GLN A 293 1.60 -16.61 -1.47
C GLN A 293 2.74 -16.80 -0.49
N ALA A 294 3.96 -16.59 -0.98
CA ALA A 294 5.18 -16.66 -0.17
C ALA A 294 5.95 -15.35 -0.32
N LEU A 295 6.40 -14.78 0.80
CA LEU A 295 7.31 -13.64 0.84
C LEU A 295 8.52 -14.00 1.68
N ARG A 296 9.68 -13.59 1.19
CA ARG A 296 10.95 -13.63 1.92
C ARG A 296 11.61 -12.28 1.72
N ASP A 297 11.94 -11.62 2.80
CA ASP A 297 12.70 -10.38 2.72
C ASP A 297 13.78 -10.26 3.80
N ASN A 298 14.72 -9.39 3.53
CA ASN A 298 15.79 -8.99 4.42
C ASN A 298 15.99 -7.48 4.31
N MET A 299 15.97 -6.79 5.44
CA MET A 299 16.08 -5.34 5.53
C MET A 299 17.19 -4.97 6.52
N LEU A 300 18.25 -4.36 6.00
CA LEU A 300 19.30 -3.75 6.83
C LEU A 300 19.06 -2.25 6.92
N MET A 301 19.11 -1.70 8.12
CA MET A 301 18.80 -0.31 8.37
C MET A 301 19.74 0.27 9.43
N ASP A 302 20.39 1.38 9.09
CA ASP A 302 20.97 2.31 10.05
C ASP A 302 19.83 3.07 10.72
N GLN A 303 19.67 2.92 12.02
CA GLN A 303 18.54 3.52 12.74
C GLN A 303 18.77 4.95 13.19
N ASP A 304 20.01 5.39 13.29
CA ASP A 304 20.29 6.78 13.66
C ASP A 304 20.47 7.70 12.45
N TYR A 305 20.67 7.12 11.25
CA TYR A 305 20.81 7.83 9.95
C TYR A 305 21.87 8.95 10.00
N THR A 306 22.94 8.76 10.78
CA THR A 306 24.03 9.72 10.96
C THR A 306 25.39 9.08 10.71
N PRO A 307 26.49 9.85 10.61
CA PRO A 307 27.85 9.28 10.53
C PRO A 307 28.32 8.56 11.78
N ARG A 308 27.54 8.58 12.86
CA ARG A 308 27.87 7.94 14.13
C ARG A 308 27.57 6.44 14.05
N ASP A 309 28.38 5.62 14.70
CA ASP A 309 28.18 4.17 14.76
C ASP A 309 27.38 3.78 16.02
N ILE A 310 26.05 4.00 15.99
CA ILE A 310 25.18 3.80 17.16
C ILE A 310 24.56 2.42 17.14
N PHE A 311 23.69 2.10 16.16
CA PHE A 311 23.11 0.77 16.04
C PHE A 311 22.47 0.51 14.68
N THR A 312 22.42 -0.77 14.33
CA THR A 312 21.78 -1.24 13.10
C THR A 312 20.74 -2.30 13.42
N ILE A 313 19.69 -2.35 12.58
CA ILE A 313 18.68 -3.40 12.61
C ILE A 313 18.78 -4.20 11.32
N ASN A 314 18.78 -5.55 11.44
CA ASN A 314 18.69 -6.44 10.30
C ASN A 314 17.42 -7.31 10.43
N GLN A 315 16.31 -6.81 9.86
CA GLN A 315 15.03 -7.51 9.91
C GLN A 315 14.96 -8.56 8.79
N LYS A 316 14.63 -9.79 9.14
CA LYS A 316 14.35 -10.87 8.19
C LYS A 316 12.93 -11.34 8.39
N GLN A 317 12.18 -11.46 7.31
CA GLN A 317 10.80 -11.90 7.33
C GLN A 317 10.57 -13.07 6.37
N ARG A 318 9.83 -14.04 6.86
CA ARG A 318 9.27 -15.13 6.07
C ARG A 318 7.77 -15.18 6.30
N GLN A 319 6.99 -14.96 5.24
CA GLN A 319 5.54 -15.04 5.29
C GLN A 319 5.04 -16.06 4.27
N ASP A 320 4.11 -16.90 4.71
CA ASP A 320 3.39 -17.87 3.88
C ASP A 320 1.90 -17.66 4.11
N ALA A 321 1.09 -17.66 3.04
CA ALA A 321 -0.35 -17.47 3.16
C ALA A 321 -1.12 -18.29 2.13
N VAL A 322 -2.28 -18.80 2.56
CA VAL A 322 -3.26 -19.49 1.71
C VAL A 322 -4.57 -18.76 1.82
N THR A 323 -5.22 -18.53 0.70
CA THR A 323 -6.57 -17.95 0.64
C THR A 323 -7.46 -18.79 -0.24
N ALA A 324 -8.74 -18.86 0.07
CA ALA A 324 -9.76 -19.48 -0.77
C ALA A 324 -11.06 -18.67 -0.69
N ASP A 325 -11.75 -18.52 -1.81
CA ASP A 325 -13.06 -17.88 -1.90
C ASP A 325 -13.98 -18.70 -2.80
N LEU A 326 -15.20 -18.93 -2.33
CA LEU A 326 -16.24 -19.63 -3.07
C LEU A 326 -17.47 -18.73 -3.15
N THR A 327 -17.83 -18.30 -4.34
CA THR A 327 -18.97 -17.42 -4.58
C THR A 327 -20.01 -18.11 -5.47
N LEU A 328 -21.25 -18.15 -5.00
CA LEU A 328 -22.42 -18.57 -5.77
C LEU A 328 -23.31 -17.36 -6.02
N ARG A 329 -23.72 -17.14 -7.26
CA ARG A 329 -24.63 -16.07 -7.64
C ARG A 329 -25.63 -16.54 -8.67
N ASN A 330 -26.83 -15.94 -8.67
CA ASN A 330 -27.75 -16.19 -9.79
C ASN A 330 -27.22 -15.49 -11.06
N LYS A 331 -27.64 -15.97 -12.21
CA LYS A 331 -27.50 -15.17 -13.43
C LYS A 331 -28.35 -13.92 -13.31
N GLU A 332 -27.84 -12.83 -13.90
CA GLU A 332 -28.56 -11.55 -13.91
C GLU A 332 -29.99 -11.77 -14.41
N GLN A 333 -30.93 -11.53 -13.52
CA GLN A 333 -32.35 -11.48 -13.78
C GLN A 333 -32.82 -10.03 -13.68
N MET A 334 -33.93 -9.71 -14.30
CA MET A 334 -34.37 -8.31 -14.40
C MET A 334 -34.81 -7.69 -13.07
N THR A 335 -35.17 -8.48 -12.06
CA THR A 335 -35.77 -7.96 -10.83
C THR A 335 -34.95 -8.20 -9.56
N TYR A 336 -34.26 -9.33 -9.47
CA TYR A 336 -33.52 -9.71 -8.25
C TYR A 336 -32.24 -10.49 -8.57
N ASN A 337 -31.12 -9.93 -8.15
CA ASN A 337 -29.83 -10.60 -8.23
C ASN A 337 -29.25 -10.79 -6.84
N TRP A 338 -28.67 -11.97 -6.58
CA TRP A 338 -28.05 -12.27 -5.31
C TRP A 338 -26.69 -12.93 -5.48
N THR A 339 -25.84 -12.71 -4.49
CA THR A 339 -24.52 -13.33 -4.34
C THR A 339 -24.39 -13.86 -2.93
N LEU A 340 -23.94 -15.10 -2.79
CA LEU A 340 -23.56 -15.72 -1.52
C LEU A 340 -22.13 -16.20 -1.63
N GLY A 341 -21.29 -15.87 -0.64
CA GLY A 341 -19.90 -16.26 -0.68
C GLY A 341 -19.36 -16.74 0.67
N LEU A 342 -18.36 -17.62 0.59
CA LEU A 342 -17.58 -18.15 1.71
C LEU A 342 -16.11 -17.88 1.43
N ASN A 343 -15.43 -17.22 2.36
CA ASN A 343 -14.02 -16.87 2.26
C ASN A 343 -13.22 -17.48 3.41
N GLY A 344 -12.00 -17.95 3.12
CA GLY A 344 -11.06 -18.48 4.11
C GLY A 344 -9.66 -17.92 3.89
N ILE A 345 -8.94 -17.67 4.98
CA ILE A 345 -7.55 -17.21 4.96
C ILE A 345 -6.77 -17.86 6.07
N TYR A 346 -5.55 -18.27 5.75
CA TYR A 346 -4.52 -18.69 6.69
C TYR A 346 -3.20 -18.02 6.33
N GLN A 347 -2.54 -17.42 7.32
CA GLN A 347 -1.27 -16.71 7.13
C GLN A 347 -0.35 -17.01 8.30
N MET A 348 0.92 -17.30 8.01
CA MET A 348 2.01 -17.41 8.97
C MET A 348 3.06 -16.35 8.64
N ASN A 349 3.65 -15.75 9.66
CA ASN A 349 4.72 -14.78 9.53
C ASN A 349 5.77 -15.03 10.61
N HIS A 350 6.97 -15.40 10.18
CA HIS A 350 8.16 -15.55 11.00
C HIS A 350 9.04 -14.32 10.81
N LEU A 351 9.37 -13.63 11.89
CA LEU A 351 10.09 -12.36 11.88
C LEU A 351 11.27 -12.42 12.85
N GLU A 352 12.49 -12.30 12.32
CA GLU A 352 13.74 -12.14 13.08
C GLU A 352 14.18 -10.67 13.02
N VAL A 353 14.48 -10.06 14.18
CA VAL A 353 14.91 -8.66 14.25
C VAL A 353 16.15 -8.53 15.16
N PRO A 354 17.33 -8.99 14.72
CA PRO A 354 18.56 -8.71 15.45
C PRO A 354 18.89 -7.22 15.43
N VAL A 355 19.19 -6.68 16.61
CA VAL A 355 19.57 -5.28 16.83
C VAL A 355 21.01 -5.28 17.34
N ALA A 356 21.93 -4.76 16.52
CA ALA A 356 23.34 -4.63 16.90
C ALA A 356 23.60 -3.23 17.45
N ILE A 357 23.86 -3.12 18.76
CA ILE A 357 24.22 -1.87 19.43
C ILE A 357 25.72 -1.77 19.49
N ARG A 358 26.29 -0.75 18.87
CA ARG A 358 27.73 -0.51 18.80
C ARG A 358 28.27 0.10 20.10
N PRO A 359 29.59 0.08 20.33
CA PRO A 359 30.20 0.73 21.52
C PRO A 359 29.77 2.18 21.72
N GLU A 360 29.73 2.99 20.66
CA GLU A 360 29.28 4.37 20.74
C GLU A 360 27.77 4.45 21.12
N GLY A 361 26.95 3.53 20.59
CA GLY A 361 25.53 3.42 20.90
C GLY A 361 25.28 3.05 22.37
N LEU A 362 26.06 2.11 22.91
CA LEU A 362 25.98 1.74 24.33
C LEU A 362 26.26 2.97 25.24
N MET A 363 27.26 3.77 24.88
CA MET A 363 27.58 5.01 25.60
C MET A 363 26.52 6.10 25.43
N ALA A 364 25.93 6.23 24.23
CA ALA A 364 24.94 7.25 23.91
C ALA A 364 23.56 6.95 24.49
N MET A 365 23.11 5.69 24.45
CA MET A 365 21.75 5.29 24.81
C MET A 365 21.61 4.85 26.27
N ILE A 366 22.60 4.14 26.82
CA ILE A 366 22.49 3.47 28.13
C ILE A 366 23.20 4.25 29.22
N GLN A 367 24.41 4.77 28.97
CA GLN A 367 25.22 5.47 29.98
C GLN A 367 24.53 6.69 30.59
N PRO A 368 23.71 7.50 29.88
CA PRO A 368 22.99 8.61 30.50
C PRO A 368 22.02 8.20 31.62
N GLY A 369 21.33 7.04 31.43
CA GLY A 369 20.46 6.45 32.46
C GLY A 369 21.25 6.01 33.68
N LEU A 370 22.40 5.37 33.50
CA LEU A 370 23.30 4.96 34.57
C LEU A 370 23.88 6.18 35.30
N ASN A 371 24.24 7.23 34.58
CA ASN A 371 24.71 8.47 35.17
C ASN A 371 23.67 9.15 36.08
N LYS A 372 22.39 9.09 35.71
CA LYS A 372 21.28 9.55 36.54
C LYS A 372 21.15 8.70 37.80
N ALA A 373 21.23 7.36 37.67
CA ALA A 373 21.24 6.46 38.82
C ALA A 373 22.47 6.67 39.72
N ASN A 374 23.65 6.89 39.16
CA ASN A 374 24.90 7.17 39.91
C ASN A 374 24.84 8.44 40.75
N LYS A 375 24.06 9.46 40.35
CA LYS A 375 23.83 10.70 41.10
C LYS A 375 22.92 10.51 42.31
N ASN A 376 22.20 9.39 42.42
CA ASN A 376 21.33 9.11 43.55
C ASN A 376 22.15 8.59 44.72
N ASP A 377 22.13 9.33 45.87
CA ASP A 377 22.88 8.99 47.08
C ASP A 377 22.44 7.67 47.72
N LYS A 378 21.23 7.20 47.43
CA LYS A 378 20.70 5.90 47.88
C LYS A 378 21.33 4.73 47.12
N VAL A 379 21.99 4.95 46.00
CA VAL A 379 22.72 3.93 45.23
C VAL A 379 24.18 3.92 45.67
N PRO A 380 24.65 2.87 46.38
CA PRO A 380 26.00 2.86 47.00
C PRO A 380 27.12 2.56 45.99
N VAL A 381 26.78 2.35 44.73
CA VAL A 381 27.70 1.95 43.65
C VAL A 381 27.71 2.97 42.52
N GLN A 382 28.80 2.99 41.76
CA GLN A 382 28.92 3.66 40.49
C GLN A 382 28.88 2.59 39.38
N MET A 383 28.06 2.83 38.36
CA MET A 383 27.84 1.91 37.23
C MET A 383 28.30 2.56 35.94
N MET A 384 29.02 1.82 35.13
CA MET A 384 29.39 2.18 33.76
C MET A 384 29.05 1.04 32.83
N VAL A 385 28.59 1.38 31.62
CA VAL A 385 28.40 0.36 30.59
C VAL A 385 29.75 -0.12 30.06
N ASP A 386 29.89 -1.44 29.88
CA ASP A 386 31.03 -2.00 29.18
C ASP A 386 30.83 -1.86 27.66
N ALA A 387 31.45 -0.84 27.09
CA ALA A 387 31.44 -0.53 25.68
C ALA A 387 32.67 -1.08 24.93
N SER A 388 33.30 -2.16 25.43
CA SER A 388 34.47 -2.76 24.79
C SER A 388 34.14 -3.51 23.48
N LYS A 389 32.90 -3.95 23.30
CA LYS A 389 32.41 -4.68 22.13
C LYS A 389 30.95 -4.33 21.85
N GLU A 390 30.51 -4.61 20.63
CA GLU A 390 29.09 -4.56 20.27
C GLU A 390 28.26 -5.55 21.06
N ARG A 391 26.97 -5.24 21.22
CA ARG A 391 25.96 -6.15 21.78
C ARG A 391 24.88 -6.40 20.74
N VAL A 392 24.56 -7.65 20.49
CA VAL A 392 23.50 -8.05 19.57
C VAL A 392 22.35 -8.61 20.40
N ASN A 393 21.18 -8.00 20.27
CA ASN A 393 19.94 -8.49 20.86
C ASN A 393 19.16 -9.22 19.78
N HIS A 394 18.65 -10.40 20.09
CA HIS A 394 17.83 -11.17 19.17
C HIS A 394 16.36 -11.01 19.55
N ASN A 395 15.53 -10.80 18.55
CA ASN A 395 14.08 -10.77 18.71
C ASN A 395 13.49 -11.66 17.64
N LEU A 396 12.72 -12.64 18.07
CA LEU A 396 12.03 -13.61 17.23
C LEU A 396 10.54 -13.53 17.50
N PHE A 397 9.74 -13.44 16.44
CA PHE A 397 8.28 -13.39 16.51
C PHE A 397 7.67 -14.35 15.50
N ASP A 398 6.84 -15.27 16.00
CA ASP A 398 6.02 -16.16 15.21
C ASP A 398 4.57 -15.76 15.31
N LYS A 399 4.01 -15.26 14.20
CA LYS A 399 2.61 -14.83 14.12
C LYS A 399 1.82 -15.73 13.19
N SER A 400 0.61 -16.08 13.61
CA SER A 400 -0.34 -16.76 12.75
C SER A 400 -1.68 -16.05 12.75
N SER A 401 -2.38 -16.10 11.63
CA SER A 401 -3.72 -15.55 11.47
C SER A 401 -4.55 -16.51 10.63
N TYR A 402 -5.73 -16.86 11.08
CA TYR A 402 -6.71 -17.59 10.30
C TYR A 402 -8.09 -16.99 10.49
N GLY A 403 -8.81 -16.89 9.39
CA GLY A 403 -10.11 -16.28 9.35
C GLY A 403 -11.05 -16.97 8.39
N VAL A 404 -12.34 -16.93 8.72
CA VAL A 404 -13.43 -17.41 7.88
C VAL A 404 -14.50 -16.33 7.81
N ALA A 405 -15.09 -16.16 6.64
CA ALA A 405 -16.15 -15.20 6.45
C ALA A 405 -17.29 -15.76 5.59
N LEU A 406 -18.51 -15.40 5.95
CA LEU A 406 -19.71 -15.61 5.16
C LEU A 406 -20.25 -14.25 4.72
N TYR A 407 -20.58 -14.09 3.43
CA TYR A 407 -21.14 -12.85 2.93
C TYR A 407 -22.28 -13.07 1.95
N HIS A 408 -23.21 -12.13 1.97
CA HIS A 408 -24.36 -12.11 1.08
C HIS A 408 -24.60 -10.69 0.56
N GLU A 409 -24.96 -10.59 -0.71
CA GLU A 409 -25.42 -9.36 -1.36
C GLU A 409 -26.66 -9.59 -2.17
N SER A 410 -27.67 -8.74 -2.00
CA SER A 410 -28.93 -8.71 -2.74
C SER A 410 -29.04 -7.41 -3.52
N ASN A 411 -29.30 -7.51 -4.81
CA ASN A 411 -29.60 -6.39 -5.70
C ASN A 411 -31.04 -6.49 -6.20
N LEU A 412 -31.87 -5.53 -5.83
CA LEU A 412 -33.26 -5.43 -6.23
C LEU A 412 -33.37 -4.32 -7.30
N HIS A 413 -33.75 -4.70 -8.52
CA HIS A 413 -33.99 -3.77 -9.61
C HIS A 413 -35.44 -3.31 -9.56
N GLU A 414 -35.67 -2.01 -9.66
CA GLU A 414 -36.98 -1.35 -9.61
C GLU A 414 -37.84 -1.82 -8.40
N PRO A 415 -37.27 -1.79 -7.17
CA PRO A 415 -37.98 -2.23 -5.98
C PRO A 415 -39.30 -1.43 -5.84
N PHE A 416 -40.35 -2.12 -5.45
CA PHE A 416 -41.67 -1.50 -5.25
C PHE A 416 -42.26 -0.80 -6.49
N GLY A 417 -41.75 -1.12 -7.70
CA GLY A 417 -42.16 -0.47 -8.95
C GLY A 417 -41.54 0.90 -9.19
N TRP A 418 -40.46 1.26 -8.47
CA TRP A 418 -39.74 2.51 -8.66
C TRP A 418 -38.81 2.41 -9.88
N THR A 419 -39.32 2.87 -11.03
CA THR A 419 -38.61 2.78 -12.30
C THR A 419 -37.25 3.48 -12.23
N GLY A 420 -36.20 2.76 -12.67
CA GLY A 420 -34.83 3.25 -12.72
C GLY A 420 -34.08 3.24 -11.37
N PHE A 421 -34.72 2.79 -10.28
CA PHE A 421 -34.04 2.62 -8.99
C PHE A 421 -33.51 1.20 -8.81
N ASP A 422 -32.35 1.08 -8.18
CA ASP A 422 -31.79 -0.18 -7.71
C ASP A 422 -31.47 -0.07 -6.21
N LEU A 423 -31.82 -1.10 -5.44
CA LEU A 423 -31.51 -1.22 -4.02
C LEU A 423 -30.52 -2.38 -3.83
N ASN A 424 -29.35 -2.08 -3.24
CA ASN A 424 -28.36 -3.07 -2.88
C ASN A 424 -28.26 -3.20 -1.37
N LEU A 425 -28.34 -4.44 -0.89
CA LEU A 425 -28.22 -4.85 0.51
C LEU A 425 -27.08 -5.84 0.64
N GLY A 426 -26.08 -5.53 1.45
CA GLY A 426 -24.94 -6.40 1.71
C GLY A 426 -24.76 -6.69 3.19
N LEU A 427 -24.37 -7.91 3.51
CA LEU A 427 -24.00 -8.32 4.86
C LEU A 427 -22.84 -9.31 4.80
N ARG A 428 -21.81 -9.06 5.62
CA ARG A 428 -20.70 -10.01 5.82
C ARG A 428 -20.47 -10.21 7.30
N ILE A 429 -20.12 -11.43 7.66
CA ILE A 429 -19.71 -11.83 8.99
C ILE A 429 -18.32 -12.43 8.89
N ASP A 430 -17.35 -11.82 9.57
CA ASP A 430 -15.98 -12.29 9.66
C ASP A 430 -15.67 -12.79 11.07
N ALA A 431 -15.03 -13.94 11.18
CA ALA A 431 -14.41 -14.46 12.38
C ALA A 431 -12.93 -14.70 12.10
N GLU A 432 -12.05 -14.09 12.89
CA GLU A 432 -10.59 -14.18 12.70
C GLU A 432 -9.92 -14.39 14.05
N ARG A 433 -8.93 -15.29 14.11
CA ARG A 433 -8.00 -15.43 15.23
C ARG A 433 -6.60 -15.09 14.79
N GLN A 434 -5.91 -14.30 15.60
CA GLN A 434 -4.49 -14.01 15.47
C GLN A 434 -3.75 -14.45 16.71
N ALA A 435 -2.61 -15.09 16.53
CA ALA A 435 -1.74 -15.54 17.62
C ALA A 435 -0.31 -15.01 17.41
N MET A 436 0.41 -14.83 18.51
CA MET A 436 1.82 -14.44 18.52
C MET A 436 2.57 -15.18 19.62
N ASP A 437 3.63 -15.86 19.20
CA ASP A 437 4.70 -16.34 20.08
C ASP A 437 5.92 -15.46 19.87
N PHE A 438 6.72 -15.28 20.92
CA PHE A 438 7.95 -14.47 20.81
C PHE A 438 9.04 -14.97 21.75
N ASP A 439 10.28 -14.73 21.34
CA ASP A 439 11.51 -14.95 22.11
C ASP A 439 12.43 -13.76 21.89
N SER A 440 12.67 -12.99 22.93
CA SER A 440 13.48 -11.76 22.85
C SER A 440 14.53 -11.78 23.95
N ASP A 441 15.79 -11.47 23.59
CA ASP A 441 16.88 -11.31 24.53
C ASP A 441 17.49 -9.91 24.49
N PHE A 442 18.08 -9.51 25.60
CA PHE A 442 18.88 -8.30 25.74
C PHE A 442 20.10 -8.61 26.59
N SER A 443 21.28 -8.27 26.10
CA SER A 443 22.52 -8.47 26.83
C SER A 443 23.31 -7.16 27.01
N LEU A 444 23.82 -6.94 28.22
CA LEU A 444 24.58 -5.74 28.58
C LEU A 444 25.71 -6.07 29.51
N GLY A 445 26.93 -5.61 29.20
CA GLY A 445 28.05 -5.63 30.13
C GLY A 445 28.07 -4.36 30.99
N LEU A 446 28.32 -4.52 32.27
CA LEU A 446 28.45 -3.43 33.25
C LEU A 446 29.75 -3.53 34.04
N GLU A 447 30.43 -2.41 34.22
CA GLU A 447 31.44 -2.21 35.26
C GLU A 447 30.79 -1.53 36.45
N VAL A 448 30.89 -2.15 37.61
CA VAL A 448 30.30 -1.64 38.87
C VAL A 448 31.40 -1.52 39.92
N ALA A 449 31.48 -0.36 40.53
CA ALA A 449 32.42 -0.08 41.65
C ALA A 449 31.66 0.53 42.84
N PRO A 450 32.00 0.17 44.09
CA PRO A 450 31.48 0.89 45.27
C PRO A 450 31.90 2.36 45.22
N LYS A 451 30.99 3.31 45.51
CA LYS A 451 31.33 4.74 45.55
C LYS A 451 32.44 5.04 46.53
N ALA A 452 32.56 4.24 47.62
CA ALA A 452 33.61 4.36 48.65
C ALA A 452 34.98 3.79 48.19
N LYS A 453 35.01 2.96 47.15
CA LYS A 453 36.21 2.33 46.61
C LYS A 453 36.12 2.21 45.09
N PRO A 454 36.32 3.27 44.33
CA PRO A 454 36.12 3.29 42.87
C PRO A 454 37.08 2.39 42.11
N GLU A 455 38.24 2.02 42.72
CA GLU A 455 39.24 1.10 42.17
C GLU A 455 38.80 -0.36 42.22
N ALA A 456 37.85 -0.72 43.09
CA ALA A 456 37.33 -2.09 43.22
C ALA A 456 36.24 -2.41 42.22
N LYS A 457 36.56 -2.23 40.94
CA LYS A 457 35.65 -2.51 39.83
C LYS A 457 35.39 -4.03 39.70
N ARG A 458 34.14 -4.37 39.41
CA ARG A 458 33.69 -5.71 39.03
C ARG A 458 32.92 -5.65 37.74
N HIS A 459 33.15 -6.63 36.86
CA HIS A 459 32.39 -6.77 35.64
C HIS A 459 31.19 -7.71 35.88
N PHE A 460 30.06 -7.32 35.31
CA PHE A 460 28.80 -8.09 35.29
C PHE A 460 28.26 -8.17 33.89
N ASP A 461 27.93 -9.34 33.40
CA ASP A 461 27.09 -9.53 32.23
C ASP A 461 25.64 -9.71 32.68
N VAL A 462 24.79 -8.78 32.26
CA VAL A 462 23.35 -8.83 32.46
C VAL A 462 22.74 -9.38 31.18
N THR A 463 22.03 -10.50 31.28
CA THR A 463 21.26 -11.04 30.14
C THR A 463 19.83 -11.20 30.61
N SER A 464 18.91 -10.49 29.97
CA SER A 464 17.47 -10.61 30.18
C SER A 464 16.86 -11.31 28.99
N ARG A 465 15.97 -12.27 29.23
CA ARG A 465 15.25 -12.99 28.17
C ARG A 465 13.79 -13.08 28.52
N LEU A 466 12.95 -12.71 27.56
CA LEU A 466 11.50 -12.70 27.68
C LEU A 466 10.91 -13.61 26.60
N VAL A 467 10.17 -14.62 27.03
CA VAL A 467 9.52 -15.58 26.14
C VAL A 467 8.02 -15.58 26.39
N GLY A 468 7.22 -15.54 25.34
CA GLY A 468 5.78 -15.65 25.42
C GLY A 468 5.26 -16.63 24.38
N GLU A 469 4.41 -17.54 24.81
CA GLU A 469 3.79 -18.57 23.98
C GLU A 469 2.28 -18.62 24.17
N GLY A 470 1.56 -18.93 23.09
CA GLY A 470 0.13 -19.24 23.11
C GLY A 470 -0.79 -18.02 23.29
N ALA A 471 -0.28 -16.80 23.13
CA ALA A 471 -1.15 -15.62 23.14
C ALA A 471 -1.98 -15.54 21.87
N TYR A 472 -3.28 -15.28 21.99
CA TYR A 472 -4.17 -15.10 20.86
C TYR A 472 -5.24 -14.05 21.11
N GLN A 473 -5.77 -13.49 20.01
CA GLN A 473 -6.91 -12.60 19.98
C GLN A 473 -7.94 -13.09 18.98
N ASP A 474 -9.21 -13.07 19.38
CA ASP A 474 -10.34 -13.39 18.52
C ASP A 474 -11.07 -12.10 18.11
N PHE A 475 -11.36 -11.97 16.82
CA PHE A 475 -12.10 -10.86 16.25
C PHE A 475 -13.37 -11.37 15.58
N PHE A 476 -14.48 -10.73 15.88
CA PHE A 476 -15.75 -10.98 15.22
C PHE A 476 -16.30 -9.67 14.66
N GLN A 477 -16.64 -9.65 13.36
CA GLN A 477 -17.10 -8.46 12.68
C GLN A 477 -18.38 -8.70 11.91
N VAL A 478 -19.32 -7.76 12.03
CA VAL A 478 -20.53 -7.69 11.22
C VAL A 478 -20.47 -6.42 10.37
N LEU A 479 -20.55 -6.58 9.05
CA LEU A 479 -20.24 -5.56 8.07
C LEU A 479 -21.44 -5.36 7.12
N PRO A 480 -22.43 -4.56 7.53
CA PRO A 480 -23.57 -4.22 6.68
C PRO A 480 -23.22 -3.18 5.61
N LYS A 481 -23.93 -3.24 4.50
CA LYS A 481 -23.97 -2.22 3.44
C LYS A 481 -25.41 -2.03 2.98
N LEU A 482 -25.74 -0.78 2.74
CA LEU A 482 -26.99 -0.35 2.10
C LEU A 482 -26.66 0.67 1.03
N SER A 483 -27.16 0.48 -0.18
CA SER A 483 -27.06 1.53 -1.19
C SER A 483 -28.33 1.58 -2.04
N LEU A 484 -28.68 2.80 -2.41
CA LEU A 484 -29.77 3.12 -3.33
C LEU A 484 -29.17 3.86 -4.50
N SER A 485 -29.46 3.42 -5.70
CA SER A 485 -29.06 4.12 -6.91
C SER A 485 -30.25 4.42 -7.82
N TYR A 486 -30.09 5.45 -8.65
CA TYR A 486 -31.12 5.91 -9.58
C TYR A 486 -30.52 6.23 -10.94
N ARG A 487 -31.11 5.67 -11.97
CA ARG A 487 -30.74 5.88 -13.39
C ARG A 487 -31.82 6.67 -14.11
N PRO A 488 -31.78 8.04 -14.05
CA PRO A 488 -32.76 8.86 -14.76
C PRO A 488 -32.70 8.71 -16.26
N THR A 489 -31.50 8.44 -16.82
CA THR A 489 -31.26 8.19 -18.23
C THR A 489 -30.19 7.11 -18.41
N ALA A 490 -30.02 6.56 -19.61
CA ALA A 490 -28.97 5.60 -19.90
C ALA A 490 -27.55 6.16 -19.64
N GLY A 491 -27.36 7.48 -19.75
CA GLY A 491 -26.07 8.16 -19.54
C GLY A 491 -25.91 8.80 -18.15
N SER A 492 -26.85 8.62 -17.21
CA SER A 492 -26.76 9.22 -15.88
C SER A 492 -27.01 8.19 -14.78
N TYR A 493 -26.24 8.31 -13.72
CA TYR A 493 -26.27 7.43 -12.56
C TYR A 493 -26.06 8.22 -11.28
N LEU A 494 -26.97 8.11 -10.34
CA LEU A 494 -26.90 8.73 -9.01
C LEU A 494 -26.91 7.62 -7.97
N PHE A 495 -26.22 7.80 -6.85
CA PHE A 495 -26.21 6.84 -5.76
C PHE A 495 -26.04 7.49 -4.40
N VAL A 496 -26.58 6.83 -3.39
CA VAL A 496 -26.25 7.01 -1.98
C VAL A 496 -25.90 5.63 -1.41
N ALA A 497 -24.82 5.56 -0.60
CA ALA A 497 -24.38 4.32 0.00
C ALA A 497 -23.95 4.55 1.45
N ALA A 498 -24.34 3.64 2.34
CA ALA A 498 -23.90 3.59 3.71
C ALA A 498 -23.30 2.19 4.00
N SER A 499 -22.14 2.13 4.67
CA SER A 499 -21.46 0.88 4.94
C SER A 499 -20.58 0.94 6.19
N LYS A 500 -20.37 -0.21 6.82
CA LYS A 500 -19.36 -0.41 7.85
C LYS A 500 -18.19 -1.21 7.30
N SER A 501 -16.99 -0.81 7.68
CA SER A 501 -15.75 -1.51 7.33
C SER A 501 -14.80 -1.59 8.51
N TYR A 502 -13.78 -2.41 8.40
CA TYR A 502 -12.77 -2.55 9.44
C TYR A 502 -11.39 -2.86 8.89
N LYS A 503 -10.40 -2.56 9.69
CA LYS A 503 -9.02 -3.01 9.58
C LYS A 503 -8.72 -3.90 10.77
N THR A 504 -8.00 -5.02 10.55
CA THR A 504 -7.74 -6.00 11.61
C THR A 504 -6.92 -5.40 12.75
N GLY A 505 -7.09 -5.93 13.96
CA GLY A 505 -6.15 -5.74 15.04
C GLY A 505 -4.85 -6.52 14.82
N GLY A 506 -4.02 -6.59 15.83
CA GLY A 506 -2.75 -7.30 15.74
C GLY A 506 -1.88 -7.14 16.98
N TYR A 507 -0.59 -7.41 16.82
CA TYR A 507 0.41 -7.32 17.86
C TYR A 507 1.55 -6.36 17.44
N ASN A 508 2.06 -5.60 18.42
CA ASN A 508 3.21 -4.72 18.27
C ASN A 508 4.50 -5.45 18.68
N GLU A 509 5.27 -5.94 17.76
CA GLU A 509 6.53 -6.63 18.02
C GLU A 509 7.54 -5.72 18.76
N GLN A 510 7.61 -4.47 18.35
CA GLN A 510 8.54 -3.49 18.94
C GLN A 510 8.21 -3.15 20.41
N MET A 511 6.95 -3.32 20.82
CA MET A 511 6.54 -3.12 22.21
C MET A 511 7.12 -4.19 23.13
N MET A 512 7.31 -5.41 22.66
CA MET A 512 7.99 -6.47 23.43
C MET A 512 9.44 -6.11 23.72
N THR A 513 10.15 -5.46 22.80
CA THR A 513 11.51 -4.96 23.03
C THR A 513 11.53 -3.91 24.13
N GLU A 514 10.54 -3.02 24.21
CA GLU A 514 10.44 -2.00 25.26
C GLU A 514 10.17 -2.64 26.63
N VAL A 515 9.28 -3.64 26.71
CA VAL A 515 9.04 -4.41 27.93
C VAL A 515 10.32 -5.12 28.39
N LEU A 516 11.05 -5.75 27.45
CA LEU A 516 12.32 -6.41 27.73
C LEU A 516 13.38 -5.43 28.27
N MET A 517 13.48 -4.22 27.71
CA MET A 517 14.42 -3.21 28.20
C MET A 517 14.07 -2.73 29.62
N GLN A 518 12.79 -2.55 29.95
CA GLN A 518 12.36 -2.21 31.32
C GLN A 518 12.69 -3.33 32.30
N GLN A 519 12.45 -4.57 31.91
CA GLN A 519 12.82 -5.75 32.67
C GLN A 519 14.34 -5.83 32.91
N ALA A 520 15.14 -5.63 31.86
CA ALA A 520 16.59 -5.62 31.95
C ALA A 520 17.12 -4.57 32.94
N GLN A 521 16.45 -3.40 33.04
CA GLN A 521 16.79 -2.37 34.05
C GLN A 521 16.54 -2.88 35.48
N HIS A 522 15.42 -3.58 35.71
CA HIS A 522 15.11 -4.16 37.02
C HIS A 522 16.11 -5.27 37.38
N GLU A 523 16.43 -6.17 36.46
CA GLU A 523 17.37 -7.26 36.68
C GLU A 523 18.80 -6.73 36.92
N MET A 524 19.21 -5.70 36.18
CA MET A 524 20.45 -4.99 36.37
C MET A 524 20.57 -4.44 37.81
N MET A 525 19.52 -3.79 38.30
CA MET A 525 19.52 -3.25 39.66
C MET A 525 19.56 -4.36 40.72
N ALA A 526 18.80 -5.45 40.50
CA ALA A 526 18.79 -6.61 41.38
C ALA A 526 20.16 -7.32 41.42
N LEU A 527 20.81 -7.50 40.26
CA LEU A 527 22.15 -8.07 40.15
C LEU A 527 23.21 -7.23 40.91
N VAL A 528 23.15 -5.94 40.69
CA VAL A 528 24.08 -4.99 41.37
C VAL A 528 23.86 -4.99 42.89
N MET A 529 22.61 -4.94 43.35
CA MET A 529 22.29 -4.91 44.80
C MET A 529 22.60 -6.26 45.46
N SER A 530 22.47 -7.37 44.79
CA SER A 530 22.84 -8.70 45.27
C SER A 530 24.34 -9.03 45.15
N GLN A 531 25.15 -8.10 44.66
CA GLN A 531 26.58 -8.30 44.37
C GLN A 531 26.88 -9.49 43.45
N GLY A 532 26.00 -9.74 42.49
CA GLY A 532 26.14 -10.81 41.48
C GLY A 532 25.62 -12.18 41.96
N LYS A 533 24.95 -12.27 43.08
CA LYS A 533 24.39 -13.54 43.58
C LYS A 533 23.08 -13.93 42.92
N GLN A 534 22.32 -12.95 42.46
CA GLN A 534 21.06 -13.18 41.75
C GLN A 534 21.36 -13.34 40.26
N GLN A 535 21.11 -14.55 39.71
CA GLN A 535 21.25 -14.77 38.27
C GLN A 535 19.98 -14.30 37.53
N PRO A 536 20.12 -13.71 36.34
CA PRO A 536 18.99 -13.42 35.46
C PRO A 536 18.20 -14.69 35.17
N GLN A 537 16.88 -14.62 35.19
CA GLN A 537 16.00 -15.73 34.87
C GLN A 537 15.25 -15.46 33.58
N VAL A 538 15.00 -16.51 32.80
CA VAL A 538 14.04 -16.43 31.70
C VAL A 538 12.68 -16.12 32.30
N GLN A 539 12.06 -15.03 31.86
CA GLN A 539 10.74 -14.64 32.31
C GLN A 539 9.71 -14.95 31.22
N THR A 540 8.50 -15.30 31.66
CA THR A 540 7.37 -15.47 30.76
C THR A 540 6.67 -14.12 30.63
N GLY A 541 6.53 -13.61 29.39
CA GLY A 541 5.82 -12.40 29.06
C GLY A 541 4.44 -12.69 28.47
N ASP A 542 3.52 -11.76 28.67
CA ASP A 542 2.19 -11.83 28.04
C ASP A 542 2.20 -10.99 26.75
N ALA A 543 2.18 -11.64 25.60
CA ALA A 543 2.11 -10.96 24.31
C ALA A 543 0.84 -10.12 24.13
N ASN A 544 -0.22 -10.37 24.92
CA ASN A 544 -1.45 -9.56 24.86
C ASN A 544 -1.21 -8.11 25.33
N LEU A 545 -0.14 -7.84 26.07
CA LEU A 545 0.28 -6.47 26.41
C LEU A 545 0.65 -5.65 25.16
N ALA A 546 1.09 -6.31 24.10
CA ALA A 546 1.43 -5.71 22.82
C ALA A 546 0.26 -5.70 21.82
N ALA A 547 -0.92 -6.16 22.24
CA ALA A 547 -2.09 -6.26 21.39
C ALA A 547 -2.72 -4.89 21.08
N PHE A 548 -3.22 -4.72 19.87
CA PHE A 548 -4.06 -3.59 19.50
C PHE A 548 -5.34 -4.05 18.82
N LYS A 549 -6.42 -3.28 19.03
CA LYS A 549 -7.77 -3.61 18.57
C LYS A 549 -7.97 -3.33 17.08
N PRO A 550 -8.99 -3.97 16.46
CA PRO A 550 -9.46 -3.58 15.13
C PRO A 550 -9.92 -2.13 15.11
N GLU A 551 -9.63 -1.46 13.99
CA GLU A 551 -10.12 -0.13 13.67
C GLU A 551 -11.40 -0.27 12.81
N HIS A 552 -12.39 0.59 13.03
CA HIS A 552 -13.68 0.56 12.36
C HIS A 552 -13.98 1.89 11.68
N ALA A 553 -14.58 1.85 10.49
CA ALA A 553 -15.12 3.03 9.81
C ALA A 553 -16.58 2.83 9.43
N TYR A 554 -17.39 3.87 9.70
CA TYR A 554 -18.76 4.01 9.22
C TYR A 554 -18.74 5.06 8.10
N ASN A 555 -19.20 4.67 6.92
CA ASN A 555 -19.06 5.47 5.72
C ASN A 555 -20.43 5.84 5.16
N LEU A 556 -20.54 7.07 4.69
CA LEU A 556 -21.67 7.57 3.93
C LEU A 556 -21.14 8.24 2.66
N GLU A 557 -21.72 7.89 1.52
CA GLU A 557 -21.37 8.43 0.23
C GLU A 557 -22.61 8.89 -0.52
N LEU A 558 -22.48 10.02 -1.21
CA LEU A 558 -23.46 10.52 -2.17
C LEU A 558 -22.72 10.91 -3.44
N GLY A 559 -23.10 10.35 -4.56
CA GLY A 559 -22.38 10.62 -5.80
C GLY A 559 -23.23 10.44 -7.06
N GLY A 560 -22.62 10.81 -8.17
CA GLY A 560 -23.23 10.65 -9.47
C GLY A 560 -22.22 10.60 -10.61
N ARG A 561 -22.66 10.07 -11.72
CA ARG A 561 -21.91 9.96 -12.98
C ARG A 561 -22.79 10.38 -14.13
N LEU A 562 -22.17 11.07 -15.07
CA LEU A 562 -22.83 11.55 -16.27
C LEU A 562 -21.95 11.24 -17.49
N LEU A 563 -22.51 10.56 -18.45
CA LEU A 563 -21.96 10.35 -19.79
C LEU A 563 -22.87 11.07 -20.79
N THR A 564 -22.35 12.05 -21.50
CA THR A 564 -23.13 12.93 -22.34
C THR A 564 -22.33 13.40 -23.57
N LEU A 565 -22.93 14.21 -24.42
CA LEU A 565 -22.35 14.73 -25.66
C LEU A 565 -21.88 13.60 -26.60
N GLN A 566 -22.74 12.60 -26.81
CA GLN A 566 -22.43 11.42 -27.62
C GLN A 566 -21.15 10.71 -27.13
N ASP A 567 -21.09 10.42 -25.83
CA ASP A 567 -19.99 9.76 -25.13
C ASP A 567 -18.64 10.50 -25.16
N ARG A 568 -18.69 11.82 -25.47
CA ARG A 568 -17.48 12.65 -25.48
C ARG A 568 -17.14 13.26 -24.13
N LEU A 569 -18.10 13.34 -23.22
CA LEU A 569 -17.91 13.90 -21.88
C LEU A 569 -18.37 12.92 -20.82
N PHE A 570 -17.45 12.49 -19.99
CA PHE A 570 -17.71 11.74 -18.76
C PHE A 570 -17.38 12.62 -17.56
N VAL A 571 -18.31 12.71 -16.60
CA VAL A 571 -18.15 13.42 -15.34
C VAL A 571 -18.54 12.47 -14.21
N SER A 572 -17.75 12.42 -13.15
CA SER A 572 -18.07 11.74 -11.90
C SER A 572 -17.80 12.68 -10.74
N ALA A 573 -18.71 12.72 -9.78
CA ALA A 573 -18.55 13.47 -8.54
C ALA A 573 -19.08 12.66 -7.36
N THR A 574 -18.39 12.71 -6.22
CA THR A 574 -18.77 12.01 -4.99
C THR A 574 -18.42 12.85 -3.78
N LEU A 575 -19.35 12.97 -2.85
CA LEU A 575 -19.15 13.46 -1.48
C LEU A 575 -19.09 12.27 -0.55
N PHE A 576 -18.18 12.29 0.41
CA PHE A 576 -18.03 11.21 1.37
C PHE A 576 -17.82 11.72 2.80
N GLY A 577 -18.21 10.87 3.75
CA GLY A 577 -17.92 11.03 5.17
C GLY A 577 -17.59 9.67 5.78
N SER A 578 -16.51 9.59 6.55
CA SER A 578 -16.04 8.40 7.24
C SER A 578 -15.80 8.71 8.71
N TRP A 579 -16.59 8.11 9.60
CA TRP A 579 -16.42 8.18 11.04
C TRP A 579 -15.62 6.98 11.50
N ILE A 580 -14.41 7.24 12.01
CA ILE A 580 -13.44 6.21 12.38
C ILE A 580 -13.41 6.08 13.90
N ARG A 581 -13.39 4.85 14.39
CA ARG A 581 -13.24 4.50 15.81
C ARG A 581 -12.06 3.56 15.99
N ASP A 582 -11.41 3.67 17.14
CA ASP A 582 -10.20 2.89 17.48
C ASP A 582 -9.10 3.04 16.42
N LEU A 583 -8.92 4.26 15.88
CA LEU A 583 -7.96 4.57 14.83
C LEU A 583 -6.56 4.07 15.21
N GLN A 584 -5.96 3.27 14.35
CA GLN A 584 -4.61 2.74 14.55
C GLN A 584 -3.57 3.76 14.09
N VAL A 585 -2.85 4.35 15.05
CA VAL A 585 -1.81 5.37 14.80
C VAL A 585 -0.45 4.82 15.20
N ALA A 586 0.55 5.05 14.35
CA ALA A 586 1.94 4.75 14.67
C ALA A 586 2.50 5.81 15.62
N ARG A 587 3.00 5.40 16.78
CA ARG A 587 3.68 6.25 17.76
C ARG A 587 5.12 5.77 17.93
N PHE A 588 6.08 6.72 17.96
CA PHE A 588 7.44 6.38 18.34
C PHE A 588 7.52 6.04 19.83
N VAL A 589 8.25 4.98 20.15
CA VAL A 589 8.52 4.63 21.55
C VAL A 589 9.47 5.65 22.18
N THR A 590 9.36 5.82 23.48
CA THR A 590 10.13 6.82 24.24
C THR A 590 11.64 6.60 24.18
N THR A 591 12.07 5.37 23.96
CA THR A 591 13.47 4.99 23.79
C THR A 591 14.07 5.42 22.46
N GLY A 592 13.27 5.86 21.48
CA GLY A 592 13.70 6.23 20.13
C GLY A 592 14.00 5.05 19.21
N THR A 593 13.86 3.82 19.69
CA THR A 593 14.32 2.62 18.98
C THR A 593 13.23 1.90 18.17
N GLY A 594 12.03 2.46 18.06
CA GLY A 594 10.96 1.79 17.33
C GLY A 594 9.64 2.53 17.28
N ARG A 595 8.62 1.89 16.71
CA ARG A 595 7.26 2.38 16.59
C ARG A 595 6.28 1.36 17.11
N THR A 596 5.29 1.82 17.86
CA THR A 596 4.16 1.01 18.26
C THR A 596 2.89 1.51 17.57
N THR A 597 1.98 0.59 17.27
CA THR A 597 0.62 0.92 16.87
C THR A 597 -0.23 1.04 18.14
N VAL A 598 -0.90 2.17 18.30
CA VAL A 598 -1.87 2.38 19.36
C VAL A 598 -3.23 2.70 18.77
N ASN A 599 -4.30 2.30 19.45
CA ASN A 599 -5.62 2.75 19.07
C ASN A 599 -5.83 4.17 19.63
N ALA A 600 -5.76 5.18 18.76
CA ALA A 600 -6.23 6.53 19.06
C ALA A 600 -7.76 6.52 19.12
N GLY A 601 -8.38 7.45 19.85
CA GLY A 601 -9.82 7.43 20.09
C GLY A 601 -10.67 7.43 18.82
N LYS A 602 -10.97 8.63 18.27
CA LYS A 602 -11.87 8.79 17.11
C LYS A 602 -11.27 9.74 16.09
N ALA A 603 -11.64 9.52 14.84
CA ALA A 603 -11.30 10.42 13.76
C ALA A 603 -12.49 10.61 12.79
N LEU A 604 -12.45 11.69 12.05
CA LEU A 604 -13.42 12.02 11.02
C LEU A 604 -12.69 12.39 9.74
N SER A 605 -13.09 11.75 8.64
CA SER A 605 -12.65 12.14 7.30
C SER A 605 -13.86 12.55 6.47
N LEU A 606 -13.88 13.80 6.00
CA LEU A 606 -14.89 14.34 5.10
C LEU A 606 -14.22 14.79 3.82
N GLY A 607 -14.92 14.65 2.69
CA GLY A 607 -14.32 15.13 1.45
C GLY A 607 -15.18 15.01 0.23
N ALA A 608 -14.55 15.37 -0.89
CA ALA A 608 -15.14 15.34 -2.21
C ALA A 608 -14.15 14.79 -3.24
N GLU A 609 -14.68 14.13 -4.24
CA GLU A 609 -13.97 13.61 -5.40
C GLU A 609 -14.66 14.08 -6.67
N ALA A 610 -13.87 14.45 -7.66
CA ALA A 610 -14.39 14.78 -8.99
C ALA A 610 -13.44 14.27 -10.07
N SER A 611 -14.00 13.73 -11.14
CA SER A 611 -13.25 13.31 -12.32
C SER A 611 -13.99 13.75 -13.57
N VAL A 612 -13.26 14.30 -14.51
CA VAL A 612 -13.77 14.72 -15.83
C VAL A 612 -12.88 14.13 -16.90
N LYS A 613 -13.48 13.49 -17.91
CA LYS A 613 -12.81 13.07 -19.13
C LYS A 613 -13.58 13.60 -20.32
N ALA A 614 -12.94 14.44 -21.12
CA ALA A 614 -13.56 15.05 -22.27
C ALA A 614 -12.72 14.81 -23.53
N ARG A 615 -13.37 14.30 -24.59
CA ARG A 615 -12.81 14.25 -25.93
C ARG A 615 -13.12 15.56 -26.64
N ILE A 616 -12.17 16.50 -26.61
CA ILE A 616 -12.32 17.85 -27.17
C ILE A 616 -12.31 17.79 -28.69
N TRP A 617 -11.44 16.94 -29.24
CA TRP A 617 -11.29 16.70 -30.67
C TRP A 617 -11.20 15.19 -30.92
N ARG A 618 -11.21 14.77 -32.19
CA ARG A 618 -11.09 13.33 -32.57
C ARG A 618 -9.92 12.64 -31.89
N SER A 619 -8.80 13.33 -31.83
CA SER A 619 -7.52 12.84 -31.33
C SER A 619 -7.09 13.48 -30.00
N LEU A 620 -7.81 14.50 -29.50
CA LEU A 620 -7.43 15.26 -28.31
C LEU A 620 -8.40 14.95 -27.14
N THR A 621 -7.86 14.41 -26.07
CA THR A 621 -8.59 14.12 -24.84
C THR A 621 -7.98 14.88 -23.67
N ILE A 622 -8.78 15.46 -22.83
CA ILE A 622 -8.39 15.96 -21.50
C ILE A 622 -9.01 15.08 -20.43
N SER A 623 -8.23 14.75 -19.43
CA SER A 623 -8.67 14.10 -18.20
C SER A 623 -8.23 14.94 -17.03
N ALA A 624 -9.12 15.24 -16.12
CA ALA A 624 -8.82 15.96 -14.89
C ALA A 624 -9.47 15.27 -13.71
N GLN A 625 -8.78 15.26 -12.59
CA GLN A 625 -9.28 14.71 -11.34
C GLN A 625 -8.83 15.57 -10.17
N TYR A 626 -9.71 15.65 -9.20
CA TYR A 626 -9.52 16.42 -8.00
C TYR A 626 -10.11 15.66 -6.82
N GLY A 627 -9.36 15.60 -5.73
CA GLY A 627 -9.80 15.09 -4.46
C GLY A 627 -9.53 16.10 -3.36
N TYR A 628 -10.51 16.30 -2.50
CA TYR A 628 -10.40 17.05 -1.27
C TYR A 628 -10.65 16.13 -0.09
N THR A 629 -9.79 16.19 0.93
CA THR A 629 -9.91 15.40 2.17
C THR A 629 -9.62 16.28 3.38
N HIS A 630 -10.59 16.38 4.26
CA HIS A 630 -10.46 16.97 5.58
C HIS A 630 -10.53 15.85 6.62
N ALA A 631 -9.37 15.36 7.07
CA ALA A 631 -9.25 14.25 8.00
C ALA A 631 -8.62 14.75 9.32
N THR A 632 -9.38 14.66 10.42
CA THR A 632 -8.98 15.19 11.73
C THR A 632 -9.26 14.21 12.85
N PHE A 633 -8.46 14.28 13.91
CA PHE A 633 -8.76 13.60 15.17
C PHE A 633 -9.99 14.26 15.84
N GLN A 634 -10.91 13.43 16.32
CA GLN A 634 -12.09 13.87 17.09
C GLN A 634 -11.92 13.58 18.58
N ASP A 635 -11.00 12.69 18.92
CA ASP A 635 -10.70 12.27 20.27
C ASP A 635 -9.35 11.54 20.24
N TYR A 636 -8.28 12.23 20.64
CA TYR A 636 -6.95 11.63 20.71
C TYR A 636 -6.18 12.20 21.90
N LEU A 637 -6.38 11.58 23.06
CA LEU A 637 -5.63 11.85 24.28
C LEU A 637 -4.45 10.90 24.38
N THR A 638 -3.26 11.41 24.56
CA THR A 638 -2.02 10.63 24.68
C THR A 638 -1.06 11.28 25.66
N SER A 639 0.04 10.62 25.96
CA SER A 639 1.11 11.17 26.78
C SER A 639 2.42 11.24 25.98
N ARG A 640 3.20 12.28 26.22
CA ARG A 640 4.56 12.42 25.69
C ARG A 640 5.57 12.64 26.80
N ALA A 641 6.83 12.33 26.53
CA ALA A 641 7.92 12.63 27.44
C ALA A 641 7.96 14.13 27.76
N ASN A 642 8.11 14.45 29.03
CA ASN A 642 8.25 15.83 29.46
C ASN A 642 9.65 16.36 29.08
N PRO A 643 9.75 17.39 28.21
CA PRO A 643 11.06 17.96 27.82
C PRO A 643 11.90 18.49 28.99
N LYS A 644 11.24 18.82 30.10
CA LYS A 644 11.91 19.30 31.34
C LYS A 644 12.29 18.17 32.30
N GLY A 645 12.00 16.90 31.92
CA GLY A 645 12.13 15.76 32.81
C GLY A 645 10.96 15.63 33.77
N GLY A 646 10.79 14.48 34.43
CA GLY A 646 9.67 14.17 35.31
C GLY A 646 8.61 13.33 34.65
N ASP A 647 7.37 13.36 35.16
CA ASP A 647 6.27 12.56 34.62
C ASP A 647 5.88 12.97 33.21
N PRO A 648 5.44 12.02 32.38
CA PRO A 648 4.91 12.31 31.06
C PRO A 648 3.76 13.32 31.13
N ILE A 649 3.73 14.25 30.17
CA ILE A 649 2.65 15.22 30.06
C ILE A 649 1.55 14.69 29.16
N GLU A 650 0.31 14.85 29.60
CA GLU A 650 -0.87 14.52 28.79
C GLU A 650 -1.06 15.57 27.68
N VAL A 651 -1.34 15.12 26.47
CA VAL A 651 -1.54 15.98 25.30
C VAL A 651 -2.80 15.52 24.56
N ASN A 652 -3.64 16.49 24.20
CA ASN A 652 -4.83 16.27 23.39
C ASN A 652 -4.58 16.80 21.97
N TYR A 653 -4.75 15.93 20.97
CA TYR A 653 -4.62 16.26 19.55
C TYR A 653 -5.96 16.42 18.84
N GLU A 654 -7.07 16.53 19.56
CA GLU A 654 -8.40 16.80 19.00
C GLU A 654 -8.38 18.03 18.08
N GLY A 655 -8.99 17.90 16.91
CA GLY A 655 -9.03 18.93 15.88
C GLY A 655 -7.81 18.99 14.96
N ASN A 656 -6.69 18.35 15.31
CA ASN A 656 -5.52 18.28 14.46
C ASN A 656 -5.75 17.35 13.27
N TYR A 657 -5.09 17.65 12.15
CA TYR A 657 -5.11 16.81 10.94
C TYR A 657 -4.39 15.49 11.19
N ILE A 658 -4.93 14.43 10.60
CA ILE A 658 -4.28 13.11 10.58
C ILE A 658 -3.00 13.19 9.74
N PRO A 659 -1.85 12.74 10.26
CA PRO A 659 -0.58 12.78 9.56
C PRO A 659 -0.58 11.98 8.25
N TYR A 660 0.25 12.41 7.29
CA TYR A 660 0.47 11.78 5.97
C TYR A 660 -0.73 11.82 5.03
N VAL A 661 -1.74 12.61 5.31
CA VAL A 661 -2.93 12.78 4.47
C VAL A 661 -2.83 14.13 3.74
N PRO A 662 -2.73 14.13 2.38
CA PRO A 662 -2.83 15.36 1.63
C PRO A 662 -4.25 15.93 1.70
N ALA A 663 -4.37 17.22 2.01
CA ALA A 663 -5.67 17.89 2.02
C ALA A 663 -6.29 17.96 0.60
N HIS A 664 -5.45 18.00 -0.42
CA HIS A 664 -5.88 18.04 -1.83
C HIS A 664 -5.00 17.09 -2.64
N THR A 665 -5.60 16.38 -3.58
CA THR A 665 -4.91 15.64 -4.64
C THR A 665 -5.45 16.13 -5.98
N TYR A 666 -4.59 16.37 -6.94
CA TYR A 666 -5.01 16.80 -8.27
C TYR A 666 -4.10 16.29 -9.35
N ALA A 667 -4.69 15.89 -10.47
CA ALA A 667 -3.96 15.58 -11.68
C ALA A 667 -4.79 15.99 -12.91
N THR A 668 -4.10 16.47 -13.92
CA THR A 668 -4.69 16.80 -15.22
C THR A 668 -3.77 16.25 -16.30
N MET A 669 -4.34 15.59 -17.28
CA MET A 669 -3.62 15.06 -18.43
C MET A 669 -4.29 15.54 -19.71
N LEU A 670 -3.49 16.16 -20.57
CA LEU A 670 -3.85 16.45 -21.95
C LEU A 670 -3.18 15.43 -22.85
N GLN A 671 -3.93 14.79 -23.72
CA GLN A 671 -3.45 13.70 -24.55
C GLN A 671 -3.90 13.90 -26.00
N LEU A 672 -2.91 13.85 -26.89
CA LEU A 672 -3.09 13.81 -28.34
C LEU A 672 -2.72 12.41 -28.84
N ASN A 673 -3.60 11.78 -29.59
CA ASN A 673 -3.36 10.51 -30.29
C ASN A 673 -3.86 10.65 -31.72
N GLU A 674 -3.01 11.25 -32.58
CA GLU A 674 -3.35 11.55 -33.97
C GLU A 674 -2.95 10.39 -34.87
N PRO A 675 -3.90 9.71 -35.51
CA PRO A 675 -3.60 8.68 -36.50
C PRO A 675 -3.14 9.29 -37.82
N ILE A 676 -2.13 8.69 -38.39
CA ILE A 676 -1.58 9.06 -39.70
C ILE A 676 -1.59 7.83 -40.57
N GLN A 677 -2.17 7.92 -41.77
CA GLN A 677 -2.32 6.77 -42.67
C GLN A 677 -1.27 6.82 -43.79
N THR A 678 0.01 6.67 -43.43
CA THR A 678 1.08 6.44 -44.42
C THR A 678 1.62 5.03 -44.30
N SER A 679 2.42 4.59 -45.28
CA SER A 679 3.04 3.27 -45.27
C SER A 679 3.93 3.04 -44.06
N TRP A 680 4.69 4.06 -43.62
CA TRP A 680 5.70 3.95 -42.59
C TRP A 680 5.31 4.63 -41.24
N LEU A 681 4.43 5.63 -41.23
CA LEU A 681 3.98 6.34 -40.04
C LEU A 681 2.48 6.10 -39.82
N LYS A 682 2.13 5.52 -38.69
CA LYS A 682 0.76 5.15 -38.33
C LYS A 682 0.12 6.15 -37.34
N GLY A 683 0.89 7.00 -36.72
CA GLY A 683 0.36 8.05 -35.84
C GLY A 683 1.41 8.78 -35.04
N VAL A 684 0.97 9.85 -34.42
CA VAL A 684 1.73 10.64 -33.43
C VAL A 684 0.97 10.62 -32.11
N LEU A 685 1.69 10.45 -31.04
CA LEU A 685 1.16 10.53 -29.68
C LEU A 685 1.92 11.60 -28.91
N ALA A 686 1.16 12.38 -28.12
CA ALA A 686 1.74 13.35 -27.18
C ALA A 686 0.87 13.38 -25.92
N SER A 687 1.50 13.48 -24.77
CA SER A 687 0.80 13.71 -23.52
C SER A 687 1.56 14.68 -22.64
N VAL A 688 0.81 15.48 -21.89
CA VAL A 688 1.31 16.36 -20.84
C VAL A 688 0.49 16.08 -19.59
N GLU A 689 1.18 15.82 -18.49
CA GLU A 689 0.60 15.52 -17.19
C GLU A 689 1.03 16.58 -16.18
N LEU A 690 0.07 17.15 -15.48
CA LEU A 690 0.26 17.96 -14.27
C LEU A 690 -0.33 17.19 -13.10
N ARG A 691 0.44 16.91 -12.06
CA ARG A 691 -0.05 16.28 -10.84
C ARG A 691 0.58 16.89 -9.60
N GLY A 692 -0.15 16.87 -8.50
CA GLY A 692 0.36 17.39 -7.24
C GLY A 692 -0.55 17.14 -6.08
N ASN A 693 -0.09 17.59 -4.92
CA ASN A 693 -0.79 17.48 -3.66
C ASN A 693 -0.83 18.82 -2.94
N GLY A 694 -1.88 19.02 -2.16
CA GLY A 694 -1.99 20.10 -1.20
C GLY A 694 -1.09 19.87 0.03
N PRO A 695 -1.26 20.65 1.10
CA PRO A 695 -0.44 20.51 2.30
C PRO A 695 -0.63 19.14 2.94
N ILE A 696 0.47 18.59 3.48
CA ILE A 696 0.53 17.31 4.19
C ILE A 696 1.20 17.54 5.53
N TYR A 697 0.51 17.27 6.63
CA TYR A 697 1.10 17.29 7.97
C TYR A 697 1.81 15.95 8.24
N TRP A 698 2.98 16.01 8.89
CA TRP A 698 3.81 14.85 9.13
C TRP A 698 3.68 14.25 10.53
N ASP A 699 3.17 15.03 11.48
CA ASP A 699 3.02 14.66 12.88
C ASP A 699 1.62 14.97 13.42
N SER A 700 1.24 14.33 14.50
CA SER A 700 -0.06 14.53 15.15
C SER A 700 -0.18 15.92 15.82
N GLU A 701 0.93 16.61 16.05
CA GLU A 701 0.98 17.98 16.59
C GLU A 701 0.73 19.04 15.51
N ASN A 702 0.77 18.65 14.23
CA ASN A 702 0.68 19.50 13.03
C ASN A 702 1.75 20.60 12.98
N GLN A 703 2.92 20.33 13.55
CA GLN A 703 4.04 21.31 13.58
C GLN A 703 4.89 21.24 12.32
N HIS A 704 4.99 20.06 11.70
CA HIS A 704 5.78 19.85 10.49
C HIS A 704 4.87 19.53 9.32
N ARG A 705 5.10 20.22 8.21
CA ARG A 705 4.21 20.18 7.06
C ARG A 705 5.01 20.24 5.77
N GLN A 706 4.59 19.44 4.76
CA GLN A 706 4.93 19.65 3.35
C GLN A 706 3.98 20.70 2.78
N ASP A 707 4.53 21.74 2.16
CA ASP A 707 3.75 22.73 1.42
C ASP A 707 3.22 22.15 0.10
N PRO A 708 2.17 22.73 -0.48
CA PRO A 708 1.63 22.27 -1.75
C PRO A 708 2.70 22.23 -2.84
N TYR A 709 2.66 21.18 -3.65
CA TYR A 709 3.60 21.01 -4.76
C TYR A 709 2.92 20.46 -6.01
N MET A 710 3.55 20.68 -7.15
CA MET A 710 3.10 20.19 -8.44
C MET A 710 4.31 19.76 -9.29
N THR A 711 4.13 18.69 -10.06
CA THR A 711 5.11 18.15 -10.98
C THR A 711 4.55 18.13 -12.40
N LEU A 712 5.41 18.32 -13.39
CA LEU A 712 5.10 18.25 -14.82
C LEU A 712 5.73 16.99 -15.41
N GLY A 713 4.93 16.19 -16.10
CA GLY A 713 5.35 15.08 -16.93
C GLY A 713 5.00 15.33 -18.40
N ALA A 714 5.75 14.76 -19.31
CA ALA A 714 5.43 14.80 -20.74
C ALA A 714 5.95 13.56 -21.47
N ARG A 715 5.23 13.18 -22.53
CA ARG A 715 5.65 12.10 -23.44
C ARG A 715 5.30 12.49 -24.87
N LEU A 716 6.24 12.25 -25.79
CA LEU A 716 6.06 12.50 -27.23
C LEU A 716 6.58 11.28 -27.99
N GLY A 717 5.79 10.77 -28.91
CA GLY A 717 6.17 9.58 -29.66
C GLY A 717 5.53 9.48 -31.03
N VAL A 718 6.08 8.55 -31.81
CA VAL A 718 5.62 8.18 -33.13
C VAL A 718 5.29 6.69 -33.19
N ARG A 719 4.17 6.37 -33.83
CA ARG A 719 3.74 5.01 -34.06
C ARG A 719 4.08 4.60 -35.49
N LEU A 720 4.93 3.59 -35.59
CA LEU A 720 5.27 2.91 -36.82
C LEU A 720 4.41 1.63 -36.96
N PRO A 721 4.46 0.86 -38.04
CA PRO A 721 3.61 -0.33 -38.20
C PRO A 721 3.62 -1.34 -37.05
N TYR A 722 4.79 -1.58 -36.45
CA TYR A 722 4.97 -2.58 -35.38
C TYR A 722 5.60 -2.01 -34.11
N VAL A 723 6.06 -0.76 -34.16
CA VAL A 723 6.88 -0.16 -33.11
C VAL A 723 6.34 1.22 -32.78
N THR A 724 6.26 1.53 -31.51
CA THR A 724 6.12 2.91 -31.01
C THR A 724 7.45 3.33 -30.40
N VAL A 725 7.97 4.47 -30.87
CA VAL A 725 9.17 5.12 -30.33
C VAL A 725 8.72 6.38 -29.63
N ALA A 726 9.11 6.58 -28.37
CA ALA A 726 8.75 7.78 -27.63
C ALA A 726 9.90 8.29 -26.76
N ILE A 727 9.91 9.59 -26.52
CA ILE A 727 10.67 10.24 -25.46
C ILE A 727 9.71 10.59 -24.33
N TRP A 728 10.22 10.55 -23.12
CA TRP A 728 9.42 10.81 -21.93
C TRP A 728 10.21 11.62 -20.91
N GLY A 729 9.48 12.30 -20.03
CA GLY A 729 10.06 12.98 -18.88
C GLY A 729 9.06 13.04 -17.74
N ARG A 730 9.55 12.86 -16.51
CA ARG A 730 8.80 12.98 -15.26
C ARG A 730 9.46 14.04 -14.38
N ASN A 731 8.65 14.76 -13.62
CA ASN A 731 9.11 15.89 -12.79
C ASN A 731 10.01 16.86 -13.58
N LEU A 732 9.61 17.25 -14.80
CA LEU A 732 10.40 18.08 -15.71
C LEU A 732 10.75 19.45 -15.13
N THR A 733 9.94 19.94 -14.18
CA THR A 733 10.18 21.19 -13.42
C THR A 733 11.26 21.03 -12.35
N ASP A 734 11.72 19.80 -12.08
CA ASP A 734 12.65 19.46 -11.00
C ASP A 734 12.17 19.95 -9.63
N THR A 735 10.85 19.84 -9.41
CA THR A 735 10.21 20.26 -8.17
C THR A 735 10.70 19.40 -7.01
N ARG A 736 11.23 20.04 -5.98
CA ARG A 736 11.72 19.37 -4.76
C ARG A 736 10.62 19.39 -3.71
N TYR A 737 10.30 18.24 -3.16
CA TYR A 737 9.34 18.06 -2.07
C TYR A 737 9.68 16.81 -1.26
N ALA A 738 9.22 16.76 -0.02
CA ALA A 738 9.40 15.57 0.82
C ALA A 738 8.30 14.55 0.53
N THR A 739 8.68 13.29 0.41
CA THR A 739 7.74 12.16 0.39
C THR A 739 7.51 11.59 1.78
N PHE A 740 8.39 11.92 2.72
CA PHE A 740 8.38 11.41 4.07
C PHE A 740 9.15 12.33 5.03
N TYR A 741 8.68 12.42 6.28
CA TYR A 741 9.34 13.12 7.38
C TYR A 741 9.12 12.36 8.67
N PHE A 742 10.12 12.36 9.54
CA PHE A 742 10.03 11.80 10.89
C PHE A 742 11.09 12.40 11.80
N GLN A 743 10.93 12.15 13.11
CA GLN A 743 11.92 12.50 14.12
C GLN A 743 12.45 11.23 14.77
N SER A 744 13.76 11.18 15.02
CA SER A 744 14.45 10.11 15.71
C SER A 744 15.67 10.65 16.45
N PHE A 745 15.92 10.21 17.70
CA PHE A 745 17.03 10.66 18.54
C PHE A 745 17.21 12.18 18.63
N GLY A 746 16.10 12.93 18.66
CA GLY A 746 16.13 14.40 18.72
C GLY A 746 16.50 15.11 17.43
N ASN A 747 16.73 14.37 16.33
CA ASN A 747 16.96 14.88 14.99
C ASN A 747 15.71 14.76 14.13
N SER A 748 15.60 15.63 13.14
CA SER A 748 14.55 15.59 12.11
C SER A 748 15.13 15.07 10.81
N PHE A 749 14.41 14.17 10.16
CA PHE A 749 14.81 13.55 8.91
C PHE A 749 13.70 13.66 7.87
N LEU A 750 14.07 13.73 6.61
CA LEU A 750 13.14 13.63 5.50
C LEU A 750 13.70 12.77 4.37
N GLN A 751 12.81 12.25 3.52
CA GLN A 751 13.15 11.73 2.20
C GLN A 751 12.64 12.67 1.15
N GLN A 752 13.50 13.06 0.22
CA GLN A 752 13.12 13.84 -0.95
C GLN A 752 12.51 12.94 -2.02
N ALA A 753 11.59 13.50 -2.79
CA ALA A 753 11.07 12.86 -3.99
C ALA A 753 12.14 12.74 -5.07
N GLN A 754 11.95 11.79 -5.98
CA GLN A 754 12.83 11.61 -7.12
C GLN A 754 12.97 12.92 -7.93
N PRO A 755 14.20 13.31 -8.33
CA PRO A 755 14.44 14.48 -9.16
C PRO A 755 13.88 14.26 -10.56
N ARG A 756 14.11 15.22 -11.45
CA ARG A 756 13.74 15.12 -12.87
C ARG A 756 14.36 13.88 -13.52
N THR A 757 13.49 13.06 -14.13
CA THR A 757 13.89 11.92 -14.93
C THR A 757 13.40 12.08 -16.38
N PHE A 758 14.19 11.64 -17.34
CA PHE A 758 13.83 11.65 -18.75
C PHE A 758 14.58 10.57 -19.53
N GLY A 759 14.03 10.19 -20.67
CA GLY A 759 14.63 9.16 -21.50
C GLY A 759 13.82 8.85 -22.74
N ALA A 760 14.06 7.67 -23.29
CA ALA A 760 13.35 7.15 -24.45
C ALA A 760 12.81 5.75 -24.18
N ASP A 761 11.72 5.38 -24.85
CA ASP A 761 11.17 4.03 -24.83
C ASP A 761 10.81 3.52 -26.23
N LEU A 762 10.90 2.20 -26.38
CA LEU A 762 10.46 1.43 -27.52
C LEU A 762 9.39 0.44 -27.06
N SER A 763 8.28 0.36 -27.78
CA SER A 763 7.25 -0.62 -27.51
C SER A 763 6.86 -1.34 -28.81
N PHE A 764 6.87 -2.67 -28.77
CA PHE A 764 6.45 -3.53 -29.87
C PHE A 764 5.15 -4.24 -29.46
N HIS A 765 4.23 -4.33 -30.40
CA HIS A 765 2.98 -5.06 -30.21
C HIS A 765 2.68 -5.84 -31.51
N PHE A 766 2.58 -7.16 -31.43
CA PHE A 766 2.35 -8.09 -32.54
C PHE A 766 1.18 -8.99 -32.24
#